data_ce06d6934decd8e58180131397204548
#
_entry.id   ce06d6934decd8e58180131397204548
#
_cell.length_a   1.000
_cell.length_b   1.000
_cell.length_c   1.000
_cell.angle_alpha   90.00
_cell.angle_beta   90.00
_cell.angle_gamma   90.00
#
_symmetry.space_group_name_H-M   'P 1'
#
loop_
_entity.id
_entity.type
_entity.pdbx_description
1 polymer ?
#
loop_
_entity_poly.entity_id
_entity_poly.type
_entity_poly.pdbx_seq_one_letter_code
_entity_poly.pdbx_strand_id
1 'polypeptide(L)'
;MSKRIHLLLLFILLWCSPVSIYAQYADSLNIGILEQFQEAQDSQQKLKLFFTTQNRYVDDSAYDWLEVVNVYLSSSEKRSDSLAISSYKLMQAQLYHDIGDHDKSIAIAKEAFKDKDSLDIELNTLILNLLDDNYGRLQMYDKQIEIREQKTALGISEGVNFYDIYANMGLYRKAMKEYILAVKPTIPDNDHLALAKHHNKVGDYLRMDKSSATAITEYNKANGFLEVFINDISKPKTEIELFETEFLKAEIAGNIGKCHVMLKNYIEALPYLKESIEVLSEYNNGKFNEQITDNTLNLAEAHLQLDNNKTAKRLLESPYQNVTVQQELKKNRLLASYYDKIENYQSASQYYKRNEHISDSIKANELSILKQQLVAIVGTSDLENSRKLINEQKLANEKFRSEIQAKDERIFLVYISLVFILLGFAGLVYAYLKSIKNQRLIAEQKHFIENSLKEKESLLKEIHHRVKNNLQMVSSLLSLQTRNTKSKAAIVALEEGKSRVKAMALIHQKLYQNDDLSVIEMQGYIESLINSVQSVYKKGGHNISITVDAEGTELDIDRAIPFGLILNELVSNTFKYAFPESDENGKIYIHLRKNGEQGYFEYADNGVGLPEDTDERTNSSMGLRLINRLVNQLQSKLNVEKTNEGVRFWFNFK
;
A
#
# COMPACT_ATOMS: atom_id res chain seq x y z
N MET A 1 80.27 -7.40 37.35
CA MET A 1 79.40 -7.76 36.20
C MET A 1 78.05 -8.33 36.58
N SER A 2 77.87 -8.84 37.78
CA SER A 2 76.63 -9.52 38.22
C SER A 2 75.43 -8.55 38.49
N LYS A 3 75.68 -7.34 39.02
CA LYS A 3 74.57 -6.40 39.38
C LYS A 3 73.93 -5.66 38.19
N ARG A 4 74.56 -5.63 37.02
CA ARG A 4 73.97 -4.99 35.82
C ARG A 4 73.06 -5.94 35.04
N ILE A 5 73.25 -7.24 35.17
CA ILE A 5 72.41 -8.24 34.50
C ILE A 5 71.05 -8.39 35.25
N HIS A 6 71.06 -8.27 36.59
CA HIS A 6 69.83 -8.30 37.35
C HIS A 6 68.96 -7.05 37.18
N LEU A 7 69.55 -5.87 36.91
CA LEU A 7 68.81 -4.63 36.61
C LEU A 7 68.17 -4.67 35.20
N LEU A 8 68.85 -5.32 34.23
CA LEU A 8 68.35 -5.50 32.88
C LEU A 8 67.21 -6.52 32.83
N LEU A 9 67.30 -7.59 33.61
CA LEU A 9 66.23 -8.57 33.74
C LEU A 9 64.98 -8.02 34.49
N LEU A 10 65.18 -7.11 35.47
CA LEU A 10 64.09 -6.44 36.15
C LEU A 10 63.38 -5.40 35.23
N PHE A 11 64.14 -4.78 34.33
CA PHE A 11 63.57 -3.83 33.35
C PHE A 11 62.80 -4.56 32.22
N ILE A 12 63.21 -5.75 31.84
CA ILE A 12 62.49 -6.60 30.87
C ILE A 12 61.21 -7.19 31.48
N LEU A 13 61.26 -7.57 32.78
CA LEU A 13 60.04 -8.04 33.48
C LEU A 13 59.01 -6.93 33.76
N LEU A 14 59.45 -5.69 33.92
CA LEU A 14 58.57 -4.55 34.10
C LEU A 14 57.96 -4.00 32.76
N TRP A 15 58.54 -4.37 31.63
CA TRP A 15 58.03 -3.96 30.32
C TRP A 15 57.08 -4.97 29.67
N CYS A 16 57.09 -6.26 30.16
CA CYS A 16 56.18 -7.31 29.67
C CYS A 16 54.86 -7.38 30.44
N SER A 17 54.75 -6.79 31.62
CA SER A 17 53.56 -6.91 32.46
C SER A 17 52.38 -5.94 32.07
N PRO A 18 52.58 -4.77 31.48
CA PRO A 18 51.43 -3.95 31.07
C PRO A 18 50.86 -4.35 29.69
N VAL A 19 51.65 -5.01 28.82
CA VAL A 19 51.18 -5.40 27.48
C VAL A 19 50.23 -6.58 27.52
N SER A 20 50.42 -7.54 28.47
CA SER A 20 49.52 -8.69 28.63
C SER A 20 48.17 -8.30 29.27
N ILE A 21 48.18 -7.30 30.17
CA ILE A 21 46.94 -6.80 30.76
C ILE A 21 46.14 -5.94 29.77
N TYR A 22 46.86 -5.15 28.91
CA TYR A 22 46.16 -4.39 27.85
C TYR A 22 45.69 -5.28 26.68
N ALA A 23 46.43 -6.35 26.35
CA ALA A 23 45.97 -7.32 25.35
C ALA A 23 44.73 -8.13 25.84
N GLN A 24 44.70 -8.47 27.11
CA GLN A 24 43.53 -9.19 27.70
C GLN A 24 42.31 -8.25 27.87
N TYR A 25 42.53 -6.94 28.08
CA TYR A 25 41.44 -5.96 28.08
C TYR A 25 41.05 -5.52 26.66
N ALA A 26 41.94 -5.60 25.69
CA ALA A 26 41.63 -5.28 24.28
C ALA A 26 40.88 -6.46 23.61
N ASP A 27 41.21 -7.71 23.96
CA ASP A 27 40.49 -8.90 23.49
C ASP A 27 39.07 -9.03 24.11
N SER A 28 38.87 -8.50 25.34
CA SER A 28 37.53 -8.47 25.96
C SER A 28 36.63 -7.34 25.42
N LEU A 29 37.14 -6.47 24.57
CA LEU A 29 36.42 -5.32 24.00
C LEU A 29 35.98 -5.51 22.55
N ASN A 30 36.21 -6.69 21.97
CA ASN A 30 35.89 -6.97 20.56
C ASN A 30 35.15 -8.28 20.33
N ILE A 31 34.39 -8.77 21.33
CA ILE A 31 33.46 -9.87 21.10
C ILE A 31 32.29 -9.29 20.30
N GLY A 32 32.07 -9.80 19.09
CA GLY A 32 30.96 -9.40 18.25
C GLY A 32 29.61 -9.58 18.97
N ILE A 33 28.62 -8.79 18.64
CA ILE A 33 27.29 -8.84 19.31
C ILE A 33 26.66 -10.24 19.17
N LEU A 34 26.80 -10.87 18.00
CA LEU A 34 26.31 -12.22 17.75
C LEU A 34 27.04 -13.25 18.61
N GLU A 35 28.33 -13.10 18.84
CA GLU A 35 29.13 -13.97 19.70
C GLU A 35 28.69 -13.81 21.17
N GLN A 36 28.48 -12.59 21.66
CA GLN A 36 27.91 -12.32 23.00
C GLN A 36 26.54 -12.99 23.16
N PHE A 37 25.72 -12.95 22.11
CA PHE A 37 24.42 -13.64 22.09
C PHE A 37 24.60 -15.17 22.20
N GLN A 38 25.59 -15.76 21.54
CA GLN A 38 25.87 -17.18 21.60
C GLN A 38 26.34 -17.59 23.01
N GLU A 39 27.16 -16.76 23.67
CA GLU A 39 27.70 -17.01 25.03
C GLU A 39 26.67 -16.84 26.13
N ALA A 40 25.56 -16.14 25.92
CA ALA A 40 24.51 -15.94 26.91
C ALA A 40 23.93 -17.31 27.36
N GLN A 41 23.70 -17.45 28.69
CA GLN A 41 23.49 -18.75 29.34
C GLN A 41 22.12 -19.38 29.00
N ASP A 42 21.05 -18.57 28.91
CA ASP A 42 19.69 -19.05 28.74
C ASP A 42 18.91 -18.27 27.67
N SER A 43 17.69 -18.73 27.35
CA SER A 43 16.84 -18.11 26.33
C SER A 43 16.34 -16.73 26.71
N GLN A 44 16.17 -16.44 28.01
CA GLN A 44 15.70 -15.13 28.46
C GLN A 44 16.81 -14.07 28.36
N GLN A 45 18.05 -14.44 28.75
CA GLN A 45 19.19 -13.55 28.55
C GLN A 45 19.45 -13.28 27.07
N LYS A 46 19.34 -14.31 26.24
CA LYS A 46 19.42 -14.18 24.77
C LYS A 46 18.32 -13.26 24.22
N LEU A 47 17.09 -13.43 24.69
CA LEU A 47 15.97 -12.59 24.29
C LEU A 47 16.20 -11.12 24.66
N LYS A 48 16.60 -10.88 25.91
CA LYS A 48 16.90 -9.53 26.39
C LYS A 48 18.02 -8.87 25.59
N LEU A 49 19.14 -9.59 25.39
CA LEU A 49 20.26 -9.09 24.59
C LEU A 49 19.80 -8.76 23.16
N PHE A 50 19.05 -9.66 22.55
CA PHE A 50 18.54 -9.49 21.18
C PHE A 50 17.70 -8.21 21.02
N PHE A 51 16.76 -7.93 21.94
CA PHE A 51 15.87 -6.77 21.83
C PHE A 51 16.45 -5.47 22.39
N THR A 52 17.43 -5.51 23.28
CA THR A 52 18.08 -4.31 23.83
C THR A 52 19.25 -3.82 22.97
N THR A 53 19.82 -4.65 22.11
CA THR A 53 20.94 -4.29 21.26
C THR A 53 20.49 -3.36 20.11
N GLN A 54 21.02 -2.16 20.12
CA GLN A 54 20.90 -1.25 18.97
C GLN A 54 21.97 -1.61 17.93
N ASN A 55 21.64 -1.51 16.65
CA ASN A 55 22.57 -1.75 15.53
C ASN A 55 23.16 -3.19 15.48
N ARG A 56 22.32 -4.20 15.76
CA ARG A 56 22.73 -5.62 15.75
C ARG A 56 23.31 -6.14 14.42
N TYR A 57 23.11 -5.40 13.35
CA TYR A 57 23.55 -5.76 11.98
C TYR A 57 24.79 -4.98 11.50
N VAL A 58 25.62 -4.48 12.43
CA VAL A 58 26.84 -3.77 12.05
C VAL A 58 27.91 -4.75 11.53
N ASP A 59 28.10 -5.86 12.27
CA ASP A 59 29.13 -6.85 11.95
C ASP A 59 28.56 -8.09 11.28
N ASP A 60 27.34 -8.49 11.64
CA ASP A 60 26.68 -9.70 11.18
C ASP A 60 25.35 -9.37 10.47
N SER A 61 25.06 -10.04 9.37
CA SER A 61 23.80 -9.85 8.66
C SER A 61 22.60 -10.44 9.39
N ALA A 62 21.39 -10.02 9.05
CA ALA A 62 20.16 -10.62 9.58
C ALA A 62 20.06 -12.14 9.25
N TYR A 63 20.68 -12.59 8.19
CA TYR A 63 20.73 -14.01 7.81
C TYR A 63 21.66 -14.82 8.72
N ASP A 64 22.81 -14.26 9.14
CA ASP A 64 23.73 -14.91 10.08
C ASP A 64 23.05 -15.08 11.46
N TRP A 65 22.35 -14.05 11.91
CA TRP A 65 21.49 -14.11 13.10
C TRP A 65 20.40 -15.16 12.99
N LEU A 66 19.77 -15.27 11.82
CA LEU A 66 18.70 -16.26 11.57
C LEU A 66 19.23 -17.69 11.65
N GLU A 67 20.41 -17.95 11.11
CA GLU A 67 21.06 -19.27 11.21
C GLU A 67 21.31 -19.67 12.67
N VAL A 68 21.89 -18.77 13.46
CA VAL A 68 22.17 -19.00 14.88
C VAL A 68 20.89 -19.22 15.68
N VAL A 69 19.87 -18.37 15.50
CA VAL A 69 18.57 -18.50 16.18
C VAL A 69 17.89 -19.83 15.83
N ASN A 70 17.96 -20.27 14.57
CA ASN A 70 17.39 -21.56 14.13
C ASN A 70 18.05 -22.76 14.82
N VAL A 71 19.35 -22.70 15.07
CA VAL A 71 20.07 -23.79 15.83
C VAL A 71 19.54 -23.89 17.26
N TYR A 72 19.38 -22.75 17.95
CA TYR A 72 18.82 -22.71 19.29
C TYR A 72 17.35 -23.12 19.34
N LEU A 73 16.54 -22.68 18.38
CA LEU A 73 15.13 -23.07 18.25
C LEU A 73 15.03 -24.61 18.11
N SER A 74 15.76 -25.19 17.16
CA SER A 74 15.74 -26.63 16.92
C SER A 74 16.21 -27.44 18.15
N SER A 75 17.17 -26.91 18.91
CA SER A 75 17.61 -27.50 20.19
C SER A 75 16.52 -27.43 21.25
N SER A 76 15.78 -26.35 21.35
CA SER A 76 14.69 -26.14 22.31
C SER A 76 13.48 -27.01 21.97
N GLU A 77 13.18 -27.19 20.69
CA GLU A 77 12.12 -28.10 20.22
C GLU A 77 12.39 -29.54 20.59
N LYS A 78 13.67 -30.01 20.46
CA LYS A 78 14.07 -31.35 20.89
C LYS A 78 13.93 -31.56 22.40
N ARG A 79 14.07 -30.51 23.21
CA ARG A 79 13.91 -30.54 24.66
C ARG A 79 12.48 -30.29 25.12
N SER A 80 11.59 -29.92 24.19
CA SER A 80 10.20 -29.52 24.49
C SER A 80 10.11 -28.34 25.48
N ASP A 81 11.07 -27.42 25.42
CA ASP A 81 11.10 -26.21 26.25
C ASP A 81 10.20 -25.12 25.64
N SER A 82 8.95 -25.08 26.07
CA SER A 82 7.92 -24.20 25.51
C SER A 82 8.31 -22.74 25.59
N LEU A 83 8.89 -22.27 26.72
CA LEU A 83 9.29 -20.87 26.89
C LEU A 83 10.44 -20.47 25.96
N ALA A 84 11.45 -21.33 25.87
CA ALA A 84 12.58 -21.12 24.97
C ALA A 84 12.13 -21.17 23.50
N ILE A 85 11.24 -22.09 23.14
CA ILE A 85 10.67 -22.18 21.79
C ILE A 85 9.95 -20.87 21.41
N SER A 86 9.09 -20.36 22.29
CA SER A 86 8.39 -19.08 22.03
C SER A 86 9.34 -17.90 21.92
N SER A 87 10.37 -17.85 22.78
CA SER A 87 11.42 -16.82 22.76
C SER A 87 12.21 -16.82 21.44
N TYR A 88 12.68 -18.00 21.00
CA TYR A 88 13.43 -18.10 19.75
C TYR A 88 12.55 -17.92 18.51
N LYS A 89 11.28 -18.33 18.55
CA LYS A 89 10.31 -18.00 17.48
C LYS A 89 10.07 -16.51 17.38
N LEU A 90 9.98 -15.81 18.52
CA LEU A 90 9.86 -14.34 18.50
C LEU A 90 11.08 -13.68 17.88
N MET A 91 12.30 -14.12 18.25
CA MET A 91 13.54 -13.60 17.62
C MET A 91 13.57 -13.91 16.12
N GLN A 92 13.21 -15.13 15.72
CA GLN A 92 13.10 -15.53 14.32
C GLN A 92 12.08 -14.66 13.55
N ALA A 93 10.92 -14.41 14.14
CA ALA A 93 9.90 -13.54 13.56
C ALA A 93 10.40 -12.11 13.41
N GLN A 94 11.13 -11.58 14.42
CA GLN A 94 11.74 -10.25 14.34
C GLN A 94 12.77 -10.17 13.21
N LEU A 95 13.59 -11.19 13.03
CA LEU A 95 14.57 -11.25 11.94
C LEU A 95 13.89 -11.23 10.56
N TYR A 96 12.81 -11.99 10.38
CA TYR A 96 12.02 -11.91 9.13
C TYR A 96 11.37 -10.54 8.93
N HIS A 97 10.91 -9.90 10.02
CA HIS A 97 10.44 -8.52 9.96
C HIS A 97 11.53 -7.56 9.47
N ASP A 98 12.74 -7.66 10.02
CA ASP A 98 13.88 -6.80 9.70
C ASP A 98 14.38 -7.04 8.25
N ILE A 99 14.22 -8.26 7.71
CA ILE A 99 14.49 -8.61 6.30
C ILE A 99 13.39 -8.05 5.36
N GLY A 100 12.19 -7.77 5.87
CA GLY A 100 11.03 -7.32 5.08
C GLY A 100 10.08 -8.45 4.66
N ASP A 101 10.30 -9.70 5.12
CA ASP A 101 9.42 -10.85 4.91
C ASP A 101 8.30 -10.85 5.97
N HIS A 102 7.43 -9.84 5.92
CA HIS A 102 6.40 -9.58 6.94
C HIS A 102 5.37 -10.71 7.06
N ASP A 103 5.04 -11.38 5.98
CA ASP A 103 4.12 -12.54 5.97
C ASP A 103 4.69 -13.72 6.77
N LYS A 104 5.98 -14.06 6.61
CA LYS A 104 6.65 -15.08 7.40
C LYS A 104 6.79 -14.66 8.87
N SER A 105 7.14 -13.40 9.11
CA SER A 105 7.19 -12.85 10.46
C SER A 105 5.86 -13.02 11.19
N ILE A 106 4.73 -12.67 10.56
CA ILE A 106 3.38 -12.84 11.10
C ILE A 106 3.09 -14.32 11.42
N ALA A 107 3.41 -15.23 10.49
CA ALA A 107 3.15 -16.66 10.67
C ALA A 107 3.88 -17.22 11.90
N ILE A 108 5.17 -16.89 12.04
CA ILE A 108 6.01 -17.38 13.15
C ILE A 108 5.62 -16.69 14.47
N ALA A 109 5.34 -15.39 14.47
CA ALA A 109 4.88 -14.66 15.65
C ALA A 109 3.56 -15.23 16.18
N LYS A 110 2.60 -15.57 15.32
CA LYS A 110 1.36 -16.27 15.69
C LYS A 110 1.63 -17.65 16.30
N GLU A 111 2.59 -18.38 15.77
CA GLU A 111 2.99 -19.67 16.36
C GLU A 111 3.62 -19.49 17.76
N ALA A 112 4.42 -18.44 17.97
CA ALA A 112 4.96 -18.11 19.28
C ALA A 112 3.87 -17.71 20.29
N PHE A 113 2.76 -17.14 19.83
CA PHE A 113 1.64 -16.68 20.66
C PHE A 113 0.60 -17.75 20.97
N LYS A 114 0.71 -18.97 20.40
CA LYS A 114 -0.29 -20.05 20.63
C LYS A 114 -0.48 -20.40 22.10
N ASP A 115 0.60 -20.41 22.87
CA ASP A 115 0.59 -20.77 24.29
C ASP A 115 0.54 -19.52 25.20
N LYS A 116 -0.19 -18.47 24.78
CA LYS A 116 -0.25 -17.16 25.43
C LYS A 116 -0.52 -17.20 26.93
N ASP A 117 -1.31 -18.18 27.39
CA ASP A 117 -1.66 -18.34 28.81
C ASP A 117 -0.49 -18.88 29.66
N SER A 118 0.53 -19.46 29.02
CA SER A 118 1.76 -19.95 29.66
C SER A 118 2.92 -18.96 29.59
N LEU A 119 2.79 -17.88 28.77
CA LEU A 119 3.81 -16.86 28.59
C LEU A 119 3.65 -15.74 29.62
N ASP A 120 4.76 -15.12 29.98
CA ASP A 120 4.72 -13.93 30.78
C ASP A 120 4.19 -12.71 29.99
N ILE A 121 3.82 -11.66 30.69
CA ILE A 121 3.25 -10.46 30.08
C ILE A 121 4.26 -9.74 29.18
N GLU A 122 5.56 -9.81 29.51
CA GLU A 122 6.63 -9.17 28.74
C GLU A 122 6.77 -9.82 27.36
N LEU A 123 6.82 -11.15 27.31
CA LEU A 123 6.93 -11.92 26.06
C LEU A 123 5.66 -11.73 25.19
N ASN A 124 4.48 -11.77 25.81
CA ASN A 124 3.22 -11.50 25.12
C ASN A 124 3.22 -10.07 24.51
N THR A 125 3.73 -9.09 25.26
CA THR A 125 3.81 -7.69 24.78
C THR A 125 4.74 -7.58 23.57
N LEU A 126 5.91 -8.20 23.61
CA LEU A 126 6.86 -8.20 22.49
C LEU A 126 6.27 -8.86 21.23
N ILE A 127 5.61 -10.02 21.39
CA ILE A 127 4.96 -10.70 20.27
C ILE A 127 3.84 -9.84 19.66
N LEU A 128 2.98 -9.27 20.49
CA LEU A 128 1.87 -8.44 20.01
C LEU A 128 2.35 -7.12 19.40
N ASN A 129 3.45 -6.54 19.91
CA ASN A 129 4.08 -5.37 19.30
C ASN A 129 4.61 -5.70 17.90
N LEU A 130 5.29 -6.83 17.74
CA LEU A 130 5.79 -7.28 16.45
C LEU A 130 4.66 -7.57 15.45
N LEU A 131 3.56 -8.19 15.91
CA LEU A 131 2.39 -8.42 15.07
C LEU A 131 1.73 -7.11 14.64
N ASP A 132 1.57 -6.15 15.56
CA ASP A 132 1.02 -4.82 15.28
C ASP A 132 1.84 -4.10 14.20
N ASP A 133 3.18 -4.09 14.33
CA ASP A 133 4.07 -3.45 13.36
C ASP A 133 4.02 -4.15 11.99
N ASN A 134 4.09 -5.49 11.95
CA ASN A 134 3.97 -6.24 10.70
C ASN A 134 2.64 -5.98 9.97
N TYR A 135 1.53 -5.97 10.71
CA TYR A 135 0.23 -5.65 10.11
C TYR A 135 0.17 -4.20 9.63
N GLY A 136 0.82 -3.28 10.34
CA GLY A 136 0.97 -1.90 9.89
C GLY A 136 1.76 -1.79 8.59
N ARG A 137 2.91 -2.47 8.49
CA ARG A 137 3.75 -2.53 7.28
C ARG A 137 2.99 -3.08 6.08
N LEU A 138 2.15 -4.08 6.32
CA LEU A 138 1.27 -4.65 5.29
C LEU A 138 -0.05 -3.89 5.12
N GLN A 139 -0.29 -2.78 5.81
CA GLN A 139 -1.53 -2.00 5.76
C GLN A 139 -2.80 -2.83 6.06
N MET A 140 -2.66 -3.88 6.88
CA MET A 140 -3.76 -4.74 7.33
C MET A 140 -4.38 -4.15 8.61
N TYR A 141 -5.01 -3.00 8.49
CA TYR A 141 -5.46 -2.17 9.61
C TYR A 141 -6.52 -2.83 10.49
N ASP A 142 -7.38 -3.67 9.93
CA ASP A 142 -8.34 -4.50 10.65
C ASP A 142 -7.62 -5.46 11.62
N LYS A 143 -6.54 -6.07 11.17
CA LYS A 143 -5.71 -6.95 12.01
C LYS A 143 -4.93 -6.20 13.08
N GLN A 144 -4.46 -4.99 12.78
CA GLN A 144 -3.86 -4.13 13.80
C GLN A 144 -4.86 -3.80 14.94
N ILE A 145 -6.11 -3.49 14.58
CA ILE A 145 -7.17 -3.23 15.56
C ILE A 145 -7.38 -4.46 16.44
N GLU A 146 -7.51 -5.67 15.84
CA GLU A 146 -7.65 -6.92 16.59
C GLU A 146 -6.48 -7.14 17.57
N ILE A 147 -5.24 -6.87 17.17
CA ILE A 147 -4.06 -7.01 18.04
C ILE A 147 -4.11 -6.00 19.21
N ARG A 148 -4.49 -4.75 18.97
CA ARG A 148 -4.58 -3.74 20.03
C ARG A 148 -5.74 -4.01 20.99
N GLU A 149 -6.84 -4.59 20.53
CA GLU A 149 -7.90 -5.11 21.39
C GLU A 149 -7.40 -6.29 22.25
N GLN A 150 -6.59 -7.19 21.68
CA GLN A 150 -5.96 -8.29 22.43
C GLN A 150 -4.99 -7.76 23.49
N LYS A 151 -4.16 -6.75 23.19
CA LYS A 151 -3.30 -6.07 24.16
C LYS A 151 -4.13 -5.53 25.32
N THR A 152 -5.22 -4.84 25.04
CA THR A 152 -6.14 -4.31 26.05
C THR A 152 -6.73 -5.41 26.93
N ALA A 153 -7.17 -6.52 26.33
CA ALA A 153 -7.72 -7.67 27.05
C ALA A 153 -6.70 -8.36 27.97
N LEU A 154 -5.40 -8.30 27.65
CA LEU A 154 -4.30 -8.79 28.47
C LEU A 154 -3.80 -7.77 29.51
N GLY A 155 -4.42 -6.60 29.59
CA GLY A 155 -4.00 -5.53 30.52
C GLY A 155 -2.77 -4.76 30.06
N ILE A 156 -2.32 -4.90 28.82
CA ILE A 156 -1.22 -4.14 28.23
C ILE A 156 -1.75 -2.76 27.84
N SER A 157 -1.20 -1.71 28.44
CA SER A 157 -1.63 -0.33 28.19
C SER A 157 -0.81 0.38 27.09
N GLU A 158 0.35 -0.17 26.75
CA GLU A 158 1.23 0.43 25.75
C GLU A 158 0.79 0.09 24.31
N GLY A 159 0.75 1.09 23.44
CA GLY A 159 0.45 0.93 22.04
C GLY A 159 -0.98 0.47 21.72
N VAL A 160 -1.98 0.87 22.55
CA VAL A 160 -3.40 0.48 22.38
C VAL A 160 -4.28 1.58 21.80
N ASN A 161 -3.71 2.72 21.43
CA ASN A 161 -4.45 3.79 20.78
C ASN A 161 -4.75 3.44 19.31
N PHE A 162 -5.91 3.89 18.81
CA PHE A 162 -6.34 3.60 17.43
C PHE A 162 -6.23 4.79 16.48
N TYR A 163 -5.93 5.98 16.98
CA TYR A 163 -5.91 7.21 16.19
C TYR A 163 -4.81 7.21 15.10
N ASP A 164 -3.68 6.56 15.34
CA ASP A 164 -2.61 6.38 14.36
C ASP A 164 -3.05 5.46 13.21
N ILE A 165 -3.75 4.35 13.52
CA ILE A 165 -4.32 3.44 12.52
C ILE A 165 -5.29 4.21 11.63
N TYR A 166 -6.23 4.96 12.22
CA TYR A 166 -7.18 5.73 11.44
C TYR A 166 -6.52 6.82 10.61
N ALA A 167 -5.44 7.42 11.10
CA ALA A 167 -4.65 8.38 10.33
C ALA A 167 -3.98 7.71 9.10
N ASN A 168 -3.39 6.53 9.28
CA ASN A 168 -2.79 5.76 8.20
C ASN A 168 -3.82 5.29 7.15
N MET A 169 -5.07 5.06 7.57
CA MET A 169 -6.20 4.78 6.68
C MET A 169 -6.71 6.04 5.93
N GLY A 170 -6.17 7.23 6.23
CA GLY A 170 -6.68 8.49 5.69
C GLY A 170 -8.00 8.97 6.32
N LEU A 171 -8.46 8.33 7.40
CA LEU A 171 -9.68 8.67 8.13
C LEU A 171 -9.38 9.75 9.18
N TYR A 172 -8.86 10.89 8.75
CA TYR A 172 -8.29 11.90 9.63
C TYR A 172 -9.27 12.49 10.65
N ARG A 173 -10.55 12.64 10.29
CA ARG A 173 -11.58 13.09 11.26
C ARG A 173 -11.82 12.09 12.36
N LYS A 174 -11.81 10.78 12.03
CA LYS A 174 -11.95 9.73 13.03
C LYS A 174 -10.70 9.65 13.90
N ALA A 175 -9.52 9.71 13.29
CA ALA A 175 -8.25 9.79 14.01
C ALA A 175 -8.21 10.96 15.00
N MET A 176 -8.61 12.13 14.56
CA MET A 176 -8.71 13.33 15.39
C MET A 176 -9.64 13.13 16.59
N LYS A 177 -10.84 12.58 16.34
CA LYS A 177 -11.82 12.34 17.42
C LYS A 177 -11.27 11.38 18.47
N GLU A 178 -10.69 10.26 18.04
CA GLU A 178 -10.08 9.27 18.93
C GLU A 178 -8.87 9.85 19.68
N TYR A 179 -8.03 10.65 19.01
CA TYR A 179 -6.92 11.35 19.62
C TYR A 179 -7.39 12.31 20.72
N ILE A 180 -8.42 13.12 20.44
CA ILE A 180 -8.97 14.05 21.42
C ILE A 180 -9.52 13.29 22.64
N LEU A 181 -10.25 12.20 22.41
CA LEU A 181 -10.83 11.38 23.48
C LEU A 181 -9.75 10.69 24.34
N ALA A 182 -8.67 10.23 23.72
CA ALA A 182 -7.59 9.52 24.40
C ALA A 182 -6.63 10.49 25.13
N VAL A 183 -6.25 11.60 24.49
CA VAL A 183 -5.14 12.45 24.95
C VAL A 183 -5.62 13.66 25.74
N LYS A 184 -6.69 14.34 25.32
CA LYS A 184 -7.14 15.57 26.01
C LYS A 184 -7.43 15.37 27.51
N PRO A 185 -8.05 14.26 27.97
CA PRO A 185 -8.31 14.04 29.40
C PRO A 185 -7.04 13.82 30.25
N THR A 186 -5.91 13.42 29.60
CA THR A 186 -4.64 13.18 30.30
C THR A 186 -3.83 14.45 30.49
N ILE A 187 -4.22 15.57 29.87
CA ILE A 187 -3.51 16.84 29.92
C ILE A 187 -4.13 17.71 31.02
N PRO A 188 -3.37 18.08 32.06
CA PRO A 188 -3.82 19.03 33.05
C PRO A 188 -4.11 20.40 32.43
N ASP A 189 -5.14 21.10 32.92
CA ASP A 189 -5.54 22.42 32.39
C ASP A 189 -4.46 23.49 32.53
N ASN A 190 -3.53 23.33 33.46
CA ASN A 190 -2.40 24.24 33.70
C ASN A 190 -1.11 23.82 32.94
N ASP A 191 -1.14 22.74 32.17
CA ASP A 191 -0.01 22.33 31.32
C ASP A 191 -0.17 22.94 29.91
N HIS A 192 0.19 24.22 29.81
CA HIS A 192 0.03 24.98 28.59
C HIS A 192 0.90 24.45 27.43
N LEU A 193 2.08 23.87 27.73
CA LEU A 193 2.94 23.28 26.69
C LEU A 193 2.31 22.01 26.11
N ALA A 194 1.77 21.13 26.95
CA ALA A 194 1.06 19.94 26.48
C ALA A 194 -0.24 20.30 25.74
N LEU A 195 -0.95 21.34 26.18
CA LEU A 195 -2.13 21.86 25.47
C LEU A 195 -1.75 22.41 24.09
N ALA A 196 -0.64 23.13 23.97
CA ALA A 196 -0.15 23.60 22.68
C ALA A 196 0.18 22.42 21.73
N LYS A 197 0.91 21.42 22.22
CA LYS A 197 1.20 20.17 21.46
C LYS A 197 -0.09 19.48 21.00
N HIS A 198 -1.08 19.41 21.90
CA HIS A 198 -2.40 18.82 21.59
C HIS A 198 -3.11 19.57 20.46
N HIS A 199 -3.22 20.90 20.55
CA HIS A 199 -3.88 21.70 19.51
C HIS A 199 -3.12 21.69 18.19
N ASN A 200 -1.78 21.68 18.21
CA ASN A 200 -0.98 21.48 17.01
C ASN A 200 -1.32 20.14 16.32
N LYS A 201 -1.40 19.05 17.08
CA LYS A 201 -1.76 17.73 16.56
C LYS A 201 -3.18 17.66 16.00
N VAL A 202 -4.14 18.30 16.67
CA VAL A 202 -5.53 18.44 16.15
C VAL A 202 -5.53 19.23 14.84
N GLY A 203 -4.75 20.31 14.77
CA GLY A 203 -4.53 21.06 13.55
C GLY A 203 -3.96 20.21 12.40
N ASP A 204 -3.04 19.30 12.70
CA ASP A 204 -2.48 18.37 11.70
C ASP A 204 -3.55 17.46 11.11
N TYR A 205 -4.41 16.86 11.91
CA TYR A 205 -5.50 16.03 11.41
C TYR A 205 -6.45 16.83 10.51
N LEU A 206 -6.78 18.07 10.89
CA LEU A 206 -7.63 18.95 10.10
C LEU A 206 -6.95 19.34 8.78
N ARG A 207 -5.65 19.63 8.79
CA ARG A 207 -4.88 19.93 7.58
C ARG A 207 -4.82 18.73 6.64
N MET A 208 -4.59 17.54 7.17
CA MET A 208 -4.60 16.29 6.40
C MET A 208 -5.99 15.99 5.81
N ASP A 209 -7.07 16.32 6.53
CA ASP A 209 -8.46 16.26 6.05
C ASP A 209 -8.81 17.39 5.05
N LYS A 210 -7.83 18.22 4.67
CA LYS A 210 -8.00 19.40 3.79
C LYS A 210 -8.89 20.52 4.36
N SER A 211 -9.15 20.50 5.65
CA SER A 211 -9.90 21.54 6.38
C SER A 211 -8.96 22.66 6.85
N SER A 212 -8.17 23.23 5.91
CA SER A 212 -7.05 24.13 6.21
C SER A 212 -7.42 25.37 7.01
N ALA A 213 -8.59 25.98 6.73
CA ALA A 213 -9.05 27.16 7.50
C ALA A 213 -9.31 26.83 8.98
N THR A 214 -9.94 25.69 9.25
CA THR A 214 -10.17 25.22 10.63
C THR A 214 -8.85 24.79 11.29
N ALA A 215 -7.93 24.18 10.53
CA ALA A 215 -6.60 23.84 11.01
C ALA A 215 -5.83 25.07 11.51
N ILE A 216 -5.86 26.17 10.76
CA ILE A 216 -5.25 27.46 11.18
C ILE A 216 -5.83 27.92 12.53
N THR A 217 -7.13 27.75 12.75
CA THR A 217 -7.75 28.11 14.04
C THR A 217 -7.18 27.29 15.18
N GLU A 218 -6.95 25.99 14.99
CA GLU A 218 -6.35 25.13 16.02
C GLU A 218 -4.86 25.45 16.24
N TYR A 219 -4.10 25.73 15.19
CA TYR A 219 -2.71 26.18 15.28
C TYR A 219 -2.59 27.51 16.01
N ASN A 220 -3.53 28.45 15.78
CA ASN A 220 -3.56 29.72 16.53
C ASN A 220 -3.88 29.51 18.01
N LYS A 221 -4.74 28.54 18.36
CA LYS A 221 -4.93 28.14 19.76
C LYS A 221 -3.64 27.58 20.36
N ALA A 222 -2.93 26.73 19.61
CA ALA A 222 -1.65 26.20 20.05
C ALA A 222 -0.63 27.33 20.32
N ASN A 223 -0.53 28.31 19.43
CA ASN A 223 0.30 29.50 19.64
C ASN A 223 -0.14 30.29 20.90
N GLY A 224 -1.45 30.46 21.12
CA GLY A 224 -1.95 31.13 22.32
C GLY A 224 -1.52 30.43 23.62
N PHE A 225 -1.57 29.08 23.64
CA PHE A 225 -1.07 28.30 24.79
C PHE A 225 0.45 28.41 24.94
N LEU A 226 1.22 28.46 23.86
CA LEU A 226 2.67 28.71 23.95
C LEU A 226 3.00 30.07 24.48
N GLU A 227 2.25 31.12 24.09
CA GLU A 227 2.44 32.46 24.62
C GLU A 227 2.15 32.51 26.14
N VAL A 228 1.08 31.84 26.61
CA VAL A 228 0.80 31.70 28.01
C VAL A 228 1.93 30.98 28.74
N PHE A 229 2.42 29.86 28.16
CA PHE A 229 3.54 29.11 28.72
C PHE A 229 4.81 29.96 28.83
N ILE A 230 5.18 30.71 27.78
CA ILE A 230 6.38 31.53 27.75
C ILE A 230 6.29 32.67 28.76
N ASN A 231 5.13 33.34 28.86
CA ASN A 231 4.91 34.51 29.69
C ASN A 231 4.63 34.18 31.17
N ASP A 232 4.42 32.91 31.52
CA ASP A 232 4.25 32.50 32.92
C ASP A 232 5.58 32.57 33.66
N ILE A 233 5.80 33.63 34.38
CA ILE A 233 7.00 33.90 35.21
C ILE A 233 6.97 33.09 36.53
N SER A 234 5.83 32.51 36.89
CA SER A 234 5.66 31.81 38.16
C SER A 234 6.45 30.50 38.26
N LYS A 235 6.79 29.91 37.13
CA LYS A 235 7.54 28.66 37.02
C LYS A 235 8.81 28.85 36.17
N PRO A 236 10.01 28.62 36.73
CA PRO A 236 11.23 28.60 35.91
C PRO A 236 11.13 27.47 34.88
N LYS A 237 11.40 27.79 33.62
CA LYS A 237 11.44 26.83 32.54
C LYS A 237 12.84 26.24 32.43
N THR A 238 12.89 24.94 32.16
CA THR A 238 14.16 24.28 31.86
C THR A 238 14.63 24.64 30.44
N GLU A 239 15.93 24.50 30.17
CA GLU A 239 16.46 24.70 28.84
C GLU A 239 15.80 23.78 27.80
N ILE A 240 15.45 22.57 28.21
CA ILE A 240 14.74 21.59 27.36
C ILE A 240 13.34 22.10 26.99
N GLU A 241 12.59 22.61 27.94
CA GLU A 241 11.24 23.15 27.70
C GLU A 241 11.27 24.39 26.83
N LEU A 242 12.27 25.27 26.99
CA LEU A 242 12.44 26.45 26.15
C LEU A 242 12.76 26.02 24.70
N PHE A 243 13.67 25.07 24.55
CA PHE A 243 14.04 24.50 23.27
C PHE A 243 12.84 23.83 22.58
N GLU A 244 12.09 22.96 23.30
CA GLU A 244 10.86 22.34 22.78
C GLU A 244 9.81 23.38 22.35
N THR A 245 9.70 24.48 23.09
CA THR A 245 8.75 25.56 22.80
C THR A 245 9.11 26.27 21.50
N GLU A 246 10.40 26.58 21.31
CA GLU A 246 10.88 27.21 20.07
C GLU A 246 10.65 26.33 18.84
N PHE A 247 10.95 25.03 18.98
CA PHE A 247 10.65 24.07 17.92
C PHE A 247 9.17 23.94 17.62
N LEU A 248 8.34 23.81 18.64
CA LEU A 248 6.90 23.70 18.47
C LEU A 248 6.33 24.96 17.80
N LYS A 249 6.84 26.14 18.16
CA LYS A 249 6.45 27.40 17.50
C LYS A 249 6.83 27.39 16.02
N ALA A 250 8.04 26.96 15.69
CA ALA A 250 8.48 26.85 14.31
C ALA A 250 7.69 25.81 13.52
N GLU A 251 7.35 24.67 14.13
CA GLU A 251 6.49 23.65 13.54
C GLU A 251 5.08 24.19 13.26
N ILE A 252 4.46 24.86 14.23
CA ILE A 252 3.14 25.50 14.06
C ILE A 252 3.19 26.52 12.92
N ALA A 253 4.21 27.39 12.90
CA ALA A 253 4.38 28.35 11.81
C ALA A 253 4.45 27.64 10.44
N GLY A 254 5.27 26.61 10.31
CA GLY A 254 5.35 25.83 9.09
C GLY A 254 4.00 25.21 8.69
N ASN A 255 3.24 24.69 9.64
CA ASN A 255 1.93 24.11 9.41
C ASN A 255 0.89 25.16 9.00
N ILE A 256 0.88 26.35 9.60
CA ILE A 256 0.05 27.49 9.17
C ILE A 256 0.41 27.88 7.75
N GLY A 257 1.72 28.00 7.44
CA GLY A 257 2.20 28.32 6.10
C GLY A 257 1.72 27.32 5.03
N LYS A 258 1.80 26.02 5.35
CA LYS A 258 1.26 24.94 4.50
C LYS A 258 -0.25 25.07 4.30
N CYS A 259 -1.00 25.42 5.34
CA CYS A 259 -2.43 25.67 5.21
C CYS A 259 -2.72 26.85 4.28
N HIS A 260 -1.97 27.94 4.36
CA HIS A 260 -2.10 29.07 3.46
C HIS A 260 -1.80 28.69 2.00
N VAL A 261 -0.77 27.86 1.76
CA VAL A 261 -0.50 27.32 0.41
C VAL A 261 -1.68 26.50 -0.10
N MET A 262 -2.25 25.62 0.72
CA MET A 262 -3.43 24.82 0.36
C MET A 262 -4.66 25.69 0.06
N LEU A 263 -4.82 26.82 0.75
CA LEU A 263 -5.87 27.81 0.52
C LEU A 263 -5.54 28.77 -0.63
N LYS A 264 -4.38 28.64 -1.27
CA LYS A 264 -3.84 29.52 -2.31
C LYS A 264 -3.55 30.96 -1.84
N ASN A 265 -3.45 31.17 -0.55
CA ASN A 265 -3.06 32.44 0.06
C ASN A 265 -1.52 32.51 0.12
N TYR A 266 -0.89 32.60 -1.05
CA TYR A 266 0.55 32.43 -1.18
C TYR A 266 1.36 33.54 -0.52
N ILE A 267 0.86 34.77 -0.51
CA ILE A 267 1.55 35.91 0.14
C ILE A 267 1.61 35.70 1.65
N GLU A 268 0.49 35.31 2.24
CA GLU A 268 0.39 35.03 3.68
C GLU A 268 1.21 33.81 4.10
N ALA A 269 1.44 32.83 3.19
CA ALA A 269 2.24 31.67 3.48
C ALA A 269 3.73 31.97 3.67
N LEU A 270 4.25 32.98 2.97
CA LEU A 270 5.70 33.26 2.90
C LEU A 270 6.36 33.51 4.27
N PRO A 271 5.86 34.40 5.13
CA PRO A 271 6.50 34.69 6.42
C PRO A 271 6.54 33.44 7.32
N TYR A 272 5.42 32.70 7.41
CA TYR A 272 5.32 31.52 8.24
C TYR A 272 6.28 30.39 7.81
N LEU A 273 6.36 30.13 6.52
CA LEU A 273 7.27 29.10 5.99
C LEU A 273 8.74 29.49 6.17
N LYS A 274 9.09 30.78 5.97
CA LYS A 274 10.45 31.28 6.18
C LYS A 274 10.86 31.17 7.64
N GLU A 275 10.05 31.67 8.55
CA GLU A 275 10.29 31.59 10.00
C GLU A 275 10.57 30.14 10.42
N SER A 276 9.70 29.22 10.00
CA SER A 276 9.83 27.81 10.32
C SER A 276 11.14 27.20 9.78
N ILE A 277 11.49 27.49 8.52
CA ILE A 277 12.71 26.97 7.90
C ILE A 277 13.95 27.52 8.61
N GLU A 278 13.98 28.81 8.93
CA GLU A 278 15.11 29.47 9.61
C GLU A 278 15.36 28.83 10.97
N VAL A 279 14.37 28.74 11.83
CA VAL A 279 14.49 28.17 13.18
C VAL A 279 14.86 26.69 13.11
N LEU A 280 14.16 25.89 12.30
CA LEU A 280 14.46 24.45 12.19
C LEU A 280 15.85 24.19 11.61
N SER A 281 16.37 25.06 10.73
CA SER A 281 17.68 24.89 10.10
C SER A 281 18.82 25.28 11.04
N GLU A 282 18.63 26.25 11.91
CA GLU A 282 19.64 26.71 12.87
C GLU A 282 20.09 25.59 13.83
N TYR A 283 19.14 24.77 14.25
CA TYR A 283 19.37 23.69 15.22
C TYR A 283 19.33 22.28 14.57
N ASN A 284 19.41 22.20 13.22
CA ASN A 284 19.24 20.94 12.54
C ASN A 284 20.48 20.04 12.63
N ASN A 285 20.38 18.99 13.43
CA ASN A 285 21.34 17.88 13.47
C ASN A 285 20.91 16.66 12.65
N GLY A 286 20.08 16.86 11.63
CA GLY A 286 19.48 15.80 10.80
C GLY A 286 18.05 15.42 11.20
N LYS A 287 17.60 15.75 12.40
CA LYS A 287 16.28 15.36 12.94
C LYS A 287 15.11 16.04 12.22
N PHE A 288 15.28 17.27 11.72
CA PHE A 288 14.24 18.10 11.13
C PHE A 288 14.32 18.17 9.60
N ASN A 289 15.19 17.40 8.96
CA ASN A 289 15.39 17.45 7.51
C ASN A 289 14.09 17.27 6.72
N GLU A 290 13.20 16.38 7.14
CA GLU A 290 11.93 16.13 6.47
C GLU A 290 11.00 17.36 6.53
N GLN A 291 10.87 17.99 7.70
CA GLN A 291 10.03 19.18 7.89
C GLN A 291 10.59 20.40 7.14
N ILE A 292 11.91 20.61 7.20
CA ILE A 292 12.59 21.68 6.47
C ILE A 292 12.36 21.50 4.97
N THR A 293 12.54 20.29 4.46
CA THR A 293 12.30 19.97 3.06
C THR A 293 10.86 20.25 2.65
N ASP A 294 9.90 19.78 3.45
CA ASP A 294 8.48 19.99 3.15
C ASP A 294 8.12 21.49 3.15
N ASN A 295 8.57 22.25 4.15
CA ASN A 295 8.34 23.68 4.23
C ASN A 295 9.01 24.42 3.08
N THR A 296 10.23 24.02 2.70
CA THR A 296 10.96 24.63 1.57
C THR A 296 10.26 24.38 0.23
N LEU A 297 9.72 23.18 0.03
CA LEU A 297 8.93 22.87 -1.16
C LEU A 297 7.61 23.66 -1.21
N ASN A 298 6.94 23.88 -0.07
CA ASN A 298 5.76 24.72 0.01
C ASN A 298 6.10 26.21 -0.22
N LEU A 299 7.24 26.68 0.29
CA LEU A 299 7.75 28.03 0.05
C LEU A 299 8.08 28.23 -1.45
N ALA A 300 8.71 27.24 -2.07
CA ALA A 300 9.00 27.25 -3.51
C ALA A 300 7.71 27.26 -4.33
N GLU A 301 6.69 26.48 -3.94
CA GLU A 301 5.37 26.50 -4.56
C GLU A 301 4.72 27.89 -4.47
N ALA A 302 4.72 28.51 -3.30
CA ALA A 302 4.18 29.85 -3.11
C ALA A 302 4.90 30.88 -3.99
N HIS A 303 6.24 30.85 -4.04
CA HIS A 303 7.00 31.75 -4.92
C HIS A 303 6.72 31.49 -6.40
N LEU A 304 6.55 30.23 -6.80
CA LEU A 304 6.23 29.88 -8.19
C LEU A 304 4.85 30.39 -8.60
N GLN A 305 3.87 30.36 -7.70
CA GLN A 305 2.52 30.88 -7.95
C GLN A 305 2.45 32.41 -7.95
N LEU A 306 3.41 33.05 -7.27
CA LEU A 306 3.56 34.51 -7.26
C LEU A 306 4.52 35.02 -8.39
N ASP A 307 4.83 34.17 -9.36
CA ASP A 307 5.75 34.43 -10.48
C ASP A 307 7.19 34.82 -10.06
N ASN A 308 7.56 34.58 -8.82
CA ASN A 308 8.92 34.74 -8.31
C ASN A 308 9.83 33.57 -8.73
N ASN A 309 9.88 33.32 -10.03
CA ASN A 309 10.50 32.13 -10.64
C ASN A 309 11.97 31.93 -10.25
N LYS A 310 12.75 33.01 -10.10
CA LYS A 310 14.16 32.94 -9.70
C LYS A 310 14.34 32.37 -8.29
N THR A 311 13.52 32.83 -7.34
CA THR A 311 13.55 32.36 -5.97
C THR A 311 13.03 30.92 -5.87
N ALA A 312 11.93 30.61 -6.56
CA ALA A 312 11.40 29.27 -6.63
C ALA A 312 12.42 28.25 -7.14
N LYS A 313 13.12 28.57 -8.25
CA LYS A 313 14.18 27.73 -8.80
C LYS A 313 15.30 27.47 -7.77
N ARG A 314 15.82 28.52 -7.13
CA ARG A 314 16.89 28.40 -6.14
C ARG A 314 16.48 27.49 -4.98
N LEU A 315 15.24 27.60 -4.50
CA LEU A 315 14.71 26.73 -3.46
C LEU A 315 14.59 25.27 -3.93
N LEU A 316 14.08 25.03 -5.14
CA LEU A 316 13.91 23.69 -5.70
C LEU A 316 15.22 22.98 -6.02
N GLU A 317 16.28 23.73 -6.34
CA GLU A 317 17.61 23.19 -6.64
C GLU A 317 18.53 23.14 -5.41
N SER A 318 18.04 23.53 -4.21
CA SER A 318 18.82 23.42 -2.99
C SER A 318 19.13 21.94 -2.65
N PRO A 319 20.26 21.65 -1.99
CA PRO A 319 20.57 20.28 -1.58
C PRO A 319 19.64 19.84 -0.44
N TYR A 320 18.77 18.90 -0.74
CA TYR A 320 17.89 18.28 0.24
C TYR A 320 18.53 17.00 0.79
N GLN A 321 18.33 16.74 2.08
CA GLN A 321 18.79 15.52 2.74
C GLN A 321 17.57 14.68 3.13
N ASN A 322 17.68 13.36 2.99
CA ASN A 322 16.64 12.38 3.40
C ASN A 322 15.25 12.71 2.83
N VAL A 323 15.17 12.93 1.52
CA VAL A 323 13.94 13.30 0.82
C VAL A 323 13.00 12.09 0.77
N THR A 324 11.78 12.27 1.25
CA THR A 324 10.73 11.22 1.11
C THR A 324 10.24 11.13 -0.33
N VAL A 325 9.68 9.99 -0.70
CA VAL A 325 9.13 9.77 -2.05
C VAL A 325 8.06 10.81 -2.41
N GLN A 326 7.23 11.21 -1.46
CA GLN A 326 6.19 12.23 -1.66
C GLN A 326 6.81 13.63 -1.89
N GLN A 327 7.86 13.95 -1.18
CA GLN A 327 8.62 15.18 -1.38
C GLN A 327 9.31 15.21 -2.74
N GLU A 328 9.89 14.10 -3.17
CA GLU A 328 10.50 13.97 -4.49
C GLU A 328 9.47 14.16 -5.62
N LEU A 329 8.31 13.52 -5.50
CA LEU A 329 7.20 13.71 -6.44
C LEU A 329 6.74 15.17 -6.48
N LYS A 330 6.62 15.83 -5.32
CA LYS A 330 6.26 17.25 -5.24
C LYS A 330 7.32 18.14 -5.87
N LYS A 331 8.60 17.91 -5.55
CA LYS A 331 9.74 18.63 -6.12
C LYS A 331 9.77 18.56 -7.64
N ASN A 332 9.69 17.35 -8.18
CA ASN A 332 9.68 17.14 -9.63
C ASN A 332 8.48 17.83 -10.30
N ARG A 333 7.30 17.77 -9.69
CA ARG A 333 6.11 18.47 -10.18
C ARG A 333 6.31 20.00 -10.21
N LEU A 334 6.91 20.56 -9.15
CA LEU A 334 7.18 22.00 -9.09
C LEU A 334 8.27 22.41 -10.09
N LEU A 335 9.31 21.61 -10.27
CA LEU A 335 10.34 21.84 -11.30
C LEU A 335 9.75 21.74 -12.70
N ALA A 336 8.91 20.76 -12.98
CA ALA A 336 8.21 20.68 -14.25
C ALA A 336 7.36 21.94 -14.50
N SER A 337 6.57 22.36 -13.50
CA SER A 337 5.76 23.57 -13.59
C SER A 337 6.61 24.85 -13.77
N TYR A 338 7.78 24.93 -13.14
CA TYR A 338 8.72 26.02 -13.35
C TYR A 338 9.22 26.05 -14.81
N TYR A 339 9.64 24.89 -15.34
CA TYR A 339 10.17 24.81 -16.71
C TYR A 339 9.07 25.02 -17.76
N ASP A 340 7.82 24.62 -17.49
CA ASP A 340 6.68 24.96 -18.33
C ASP A 340 6.42 26.48 -18.39
N LYS A 341 6.52 27.18 -17.24
CA LYS A 341 6.36 28.64 -17.18
C LYS A 341 7.39 29.42 -17.96
N ILE A 342 8.61 28.88 -18.10
CA ILE A 342 9.71 29.49 -18.88
C ILE A 342 9.81 28.89 -20.28
N GLU A 343 8.79 28.15 -20.73
CA GLU A 343 8.68 27.54 -22.06
C GLU A 343 9.78 26.52 -22.40
N ASN A 344 10.48 25.98 -21.39
CA ASN A 344 11.46 24.91 -21.56
C ASN A 344 10.80 23.55 -21.43
N TYR A 345 10.02 23.17 -22.42
CA TYR A 345 9.22 21.92 -22.43
C TYR A 345 10.07 20.66 -22.39
N GLN A 346 11.31 20.70 -22.88
CA GLN A 346 12.22 19.57 -22.81
C GLN A 346 12.58 19.23 -21.36
N SER A 347 12.95 20.21 -20.56
CA SER A 347 13.24 20.01 -19.13
C SER A 347 11.98 19.65 -18.36
N ALA A 348 10.84 20.29 -18.61
CA ALA A 348 9.57 19.95 -18.00
C ALA A 348 9.21 18.48 -18.21
N SER A 349 9.32 18.00 -19.48
CA SER A 349 9.07 16.59 -19.82
C SER A 349 9.98 15.62 -19.07
N GLN A 350 11.23 15.97 -18.83
CA GLN A 350 12.15 15.12 -18.04
C GLN A 350 11.67 14.93 -16.60
N TYR A 351 11.19 15.99 -15.95
CA TYR A 351 10.67 15.89 -14.57
C TYR A 351 9.34 15.14 -14.50
N TYR A 352 8.45 15.28 -15.50
CA TYR A 352 7.24 14.45 -15.58
C TYR A 352 7.58 12.97 -15.75
N LYS A 353 8.56 12.61 -16.60
CA LYS A 353 9.04 11.24 -16.77
C LYS A 353 9.65 10.67 -15.48
N ARG A 354 10.39 11.49 -14.71
CA ARG A 354 10.91 11.05 -13.40
C ARG A 354 9.77 10.68 -12.45
N ASN A 355 8.71 11.48 -12.40
CA ASN A 355 7.54 11.16 -11.58
C ASN A 355 6.79 9.91 -12.07
N GLU A 356 6.75 9.67 -13.36
CA GLU A 356 6.19 8.44 -13.93
C GLU A 356 6.97 7.21 -13.43
N HIS A 357 8.31 7.22 -13.51
CA HIS A 357 9.15 6.15 -12.98
C HIS A 357 8.98 5.93 -11.47
N ILE A 358 8.89 7.01 -10.69
CA ILE A 358 8.64 6.90 -9.25
C ILE A 358 7.26 6.29 -9.01
N SER A 359 6.24 6.71 -9.76
CA SER A 359 4.89 6.15 -9.68
C SER A 359 4.84 4.66 -10.00
N ASP A 360 5.59 4.21 -11.00
CA ASP A 360 5.69 2.80 -11.36
C ASP A 360 6.39 1.98 -10.26
N SER A 361 7.43 2.57 -9.62
CA SER A 361 8.07 1.94 -8.46
C SER A 361 7.11 1.82 -7.26
N ILE A 362 6.28 2.84 -7.00
CA ILE A 362 5.25 2.81 -5.96
C ILE A 362 4.26 1.68 -6.24
N LYS A 363 3.73 1.59 -7.47
CA LYS A 363 2.81 0.51 -7.87
C LYS A 363 3.42 -0.89 -7.73
N ALA A 364 4.70 -1.04 -8.07
CA ALA A 364 5.41 -2.30 -7.88
C ALA A 364 5.52 -2.68 -6.41
N ASN A 365 5.78 -1.72 -5.53
CA ASN A 365 5.82 -1.92 -4.08
C ASN A 365 4.42 -2.26 -3.53
N GLU A 366 3.37 -1.53 -3.96
CA GLU A 366 1.98 -1.83 -3.59
C GLU A 366 1.59 -3.27 -3.99
N LEU A 367 1.98 -3.71 -5.19
CA LEU A 367 1.77 -5.08 -5.62
C LEU A 367 2.53 -6.10 -4.77
N SER A 368 3.75 -5.77 -4.33
CA SER A 368 4.53 -6.60 -3.40
C SER A 368 3.83 -6.73 -2.05
N ILE A 369 3.35 -5.63 -1.49
CA ILE A 369 2.57 -5.61 -0.25
C ILE A 369 1.31 -6.46 -0.40
N LEU A 370 0.56 -6.31 -1.50
CA LEU A 370 -0.64 -7.11 -1.77
C LEU A 370 -0.34 -8.61 -1.85
N LYS A 371 0.79 -8.99 -2.45
CA LYS A 371 1.22 -10.40 -2.48
C LYS A 371 1.49 -10.92 -1.07
N GLN A 372 2.22 -10.17 -0.24
CA GLN A 372 2.48 -10.56 1.14
C GLN A 372 1.19 -10.60 1.97
N GLN A 373 0.25 -9.67 1.78
CA GLN A 373 -1.08 -9.72 2.41
C GLN A 373 -1.80 -11.02 2.07
N LEU A 374 -1.83 -11.40 0.80
CA LEU A 374 -2.46 -12.63 0.36
C LEU A 374 -1.81 -13.86 1.00
N VAL A 375 -0.47 -13.91 1.05
CA VAL A 375 0.26 -15.01 1.72
C VAL A 375 -0.01 -15.02 3.23
N ALA A 376 -0.06 -13.86 3.89
CA ALA A 376 -0.37 -13.76 5.31
C ALA A 376 -1.79 -14.23 5.67
N ILE A 377 -2.74 -14.09 4.73
CA ILE A 377 -4.13 -14.54 4.90
C ILE A 377 -4.27 -16.02 4.56
N VAL A 378 -3.79 -16.45 3.40
CA VAL A 378 -3.98 -17.80 2.84
C VAL A 378 -2.98 -18.79 3.46
N GLY A 379 -1.73 -18.37 3.65
CA GLY A 379 -0.65 -19.25 4.13
C GLY A 379 -0.84 -19.79 5.55
N THR A 380 -1.56 -19.08 6.41
CA THR A 380 -1.90 -19.57 7.76
C THR A 380 -2.97 -20.67 7.75
N SER A 381 -3.86 -20.66 6.76
CA SER A 381 -4.92 -21.66 6.60
C SER A 381 -4.39 -22.97 5.96
N ASP A 382 -3.59 -22.86 4.91
CA ASP A 382 -3.12 -24.02 4.16
C ASP A 382 -1.94 -24.75 4.82
N LEU A 383 -1.06 -24.04 5.52
CA LEU A 383 0.03 -24.66 6.31
C LEU A 383 -0.50 -25.45 7.50
N GLU A 384 -1.53 -24.98 8.18
CA GLU A 384 -2.17 -25.70 9.27
C GLU A 384 -2.91 -26.95 8.78
N ASN A 385 -3.60 -26.85 7.67
CA ASN A 385 -4.30 -28.00 7.06
C ASN A 385 -3.31 -29.01 6.46
N SER A 386 -2.27 -28.55 5.79
CA SER A 386 -1.24 -29.42 5.21
C SER A 386 -0.39 -30.10 6.30
N ARG A 387 -0.02 -29.40 7.38
CA ARG A 387 0.70 -30.01 8.52
C ARG A 387 -0.17 -31.02 9.29
N LYS A 388 -1.45 -30.74 9.51
CA LYS A 388 -2.38 -31.70 10.08
C LYS A 388 -2.49 -32.95 9.21
N LEU A 389 -2.68 -32.78 7.90
CA LEU A 389 -2.77 -33.89 6.96
C LEU A 389 -1.48 -34.74 6.92
N ILE A 390 -0.31 -34.09 6.92
CA ILE A 390 0.99 -34.77 6.92
C ILE A 390 1.25 -35.47 8.25
N ASN A 391 0.89 -34.87 9.38
CA ASN A 391 1.05 -35.52 10.70
C ASN A 391 0.05 -36.67 10.88
N GLU A 392 -1.18 -36.53 10.45
CA GLU A 392 -2.15 -37.61 10.46
C GLU A 392 -1.76 -38.75 9.52
N GLN A 393 -1.21 -38.45 8.34
CA GLN A 393 -0.65 -39.48 7.45
C GLN A 393 0.64 -40.14 8.03
N LYS A 394 1.49 -39.38 8.69
CA LYS A 394 2.68 -39.96 9.37
C LYS A 394 2.29 -40.88 10.53
N LEU A 395 1.38 -40.41 11.39
CA LEU A 395 0.86 -41.23 12.50
C LEU A 395 0.11 -42.46 12.01
N ALA A 396 -0.67 -42.34 10.93
CA ALA A 396 -1.32 -43.47 10.29
C ALA A 396 -0.30 -44.47 9.71
N ASN A 397 0.75 -43.98 9.04
CA ASN A 397 1.80 -44.85 8.49
C ASN A 397 2.69 -45.49 9.55
N GLU A 398 2.99 -44.82 10.65
CA GLU A 398 3.75 -45.41 11.79
C GLU A 398 2.91 -46.45 12.53
N LYS A 399 1.60 -46.20 12.73
CA LYS A 399 0.68 -47.21 13.26
C LYS A 399 0.57 -48.44 12.34
N PHE A 400 0.47 -48.22 11.04
CA PHE A 400 0.43 -49.29 10.05
C PHE A 400 1.70 -50.15 10.08
N ARG A 401 2.88 -49.54 10.23
CA ARG A 401 4.16 -50.25 10.30
C ARG A 401 4.34 -51.06 11.62
N SER A 402 3.90 -50.51 12.75
CA SER A 402 3.96 -51.20 14.03
C SER A 402 2.95 -52.37 14.13
N GLU A 403 1.80 -52.28 13.46
CA GLU A 403 0.84 -53.38 13.39
C GLU A 403 1.28 -54.55 12.51
N ILE A 404 2.10 -54.28 11.49
CA ILE A 404 2.62 -55.31 10.58
C ILE A 404 3.75 -56.14 11.21
N GLN A 405 4.53 -55.56 12.14
CA GLN A 405 5.67 -56.27 12.79
C GLN A 405 5.27 -57.13 13.99
N ALA A 406 4.05 -57.11 14.44
CA ALA A 406 3.65 -57.73 15.71
C ALA A 406 2.83 -59.02 15.64
N LYS A 407 2.67 -59.65 14.45
CA LYS A 407 1.86 -60.89 14.34
C LYS A 407 2.61 -62.07 13.77
N ASP A 408 2.85 -63.00 14.65
CA ASP A 408 3.46 -64.29 14.38
C ASP A 408 2.55 -65.20 13.54
N GLU A 409 3.12 -65.89 12.54
CA GLU A 409 2.41 -66.54 11.43
C GLU A 409 1.49 -67.74 11.81
N ARG A 410 1.44 -68.14 13.08
CA ARG A 410 0.71 -69.36 13.45
C ARG A 410 -0.75 -69.19 13.89
N ILE A 411 -1.23 -67.98 14.15
CA ILE A 411 -2.61 -67.73 14.54
C ILE A 411 -3.48 -67.40 13.32
N PHE A 412 -2.85 -67.25 12.19
CA PHE A 412 -3.43 -66.71 10.96
C PHE A 412 -4.50 -67.62 10.31
N LEU A 413 -4.37 -68.94 10.36
CA LEU A 413 -5.26 -69.85 9.61
C LEU A 413 -6.57 -70.21 10.29
N VAL A 414 -6.64 -70.22 11.63
CA VAL A 414 -7.87 -70.59 12.35
C VAL A 414 -8.80 -69.40 12.57
N TYR A 415 -8.25 -68.20 12.71
CA TYR A 415 -9.06 -66.99 12.88
C TYR A 415 -9.46 -66.35 11.53
N ILE A 416 -8.82 -66.71 10.42
CA ILE A 416 -9.09 -66.15 9.09
C ILE A 416 -10.55 -66.35 8.68
N SER A 417 -11.13 -67.50 8.82
CA SER A 417 -12.52 -67.75 8.41
C SER A 417 -13.56 -67.01 9.29
N LEU A 418 -13.32 -66.96 10.59
CA LEU A 418 -14.17 -66.25 11.54
C LEU A 418 -13.98 -64.72 11.44
N VAL A 419 -12.72 -64.29 11.25
CA VAL A 419 -12.40 -62.89 11.03
C VAL A 419 -12.91 -62.40 9.66
N PHE A 420 -12.84 -63.26 8.61
CA PHE A 420 -13.43 -62.89 7.31
C PHE A 420 -14.95 -62.67 7.35
N ILE A 421 -15.67 -63.49 8.09
CA ILE A 421 -17.12 -63.33 8.26
C ILE A 421 -17.45 -62.11 9.14
N LEU A 422 -16.69 -61.89 10.23
CA LEU A 422 -16.85 -60.72 11.08
C LEU A 422 -16.36 -59.44 10.41
N LEU A 423 -15.26 -59.51 9.67
CA LEU A 423 -14.77 -58.38 8.88
C LEU A 423 -15.71 -58.05 7.69
N GLY A 424 -16.32 -59.05 7.06
CA GLY A 424 -17.35 -58.85 6.04
C GLY A 424 -18.59 -58.14 6.59
N PHE A 425 -19.05 -58.57 7.77
CA PHE A 425 -20.17 -57.91 8.45
C PHE A 425 -19.79 -56.52 9.02
N ALA A 426 -18.61 -56.42 9.65
CA ALA A 426 -18.10 -55.13 10.12
C ALA A 426 -17.75 -54.17 8.96
N GLY A 427 -17.31 -54.72 7.83
CA GLY A 427 -17.08 -53.92 6.59
C GLY A 427 -18.38 -53.39 6.01
N LEU A 428 -19.48 -54.16 6.04
CA LEU A 428 -20.78 -53.66 5.60
C LEU A 428 -21.34 -52.59 6.55
N VAL A 429 -21.19 -52.79 7.85
CA VAL A 429 -21.62 -51.79 8.85
C VAL A 429 -20.72 -50.54 8.76
N TYR A 430 -19.41 -50.71 8.58
CA TYR A 430 -18.47 -49.62 8.40
C TYR A 430 -18.71 -48.86 7.11
N ALA A 431 -18.94 -49.57 5.98
CA ALA A 431 -19.30 -48.94 4.70
C ALA A 431 -20.63 -48.15 4.80
N TYR A 432 -21.58 -48.67 5.55
CA TYR A 432 -22.84 -47.99 5.81
C TYR A 432 -22.67 -46.73 6.68
N LEU A 433 -21.93 -46.85 7.78
CA LEU A 433 -21.62 -45.73 8.68
C LEU A 433 -20.72 -44.68 8.01
N LYS A 434 -19.73 -45.12 7.21
CA LYS A 434 -18.88 -44.24 6.40
C LYS A 434 -19.66 -43.54 5.30
N SER A 435 -20.63 -44.22 4.68
CA SER A 435 -21.53 -43.61 3.70
C SER A 435 -22.36 -42.47 4.33
N ILE A 436 -22.93 -42.72 5.53
CA ILE A 436 -23.66 -41.68 6.27
C ILE A 436 -22.75 -40.53 6.67
N LYS A 437 -21.53 -40.83 7.15
CA LYS A 437 -20.58 -39.82 7.56
C LYS A 437 -20.06 -39.00 6.37
N ASN A 438 -19.83 -39.67 5.22
CA ASN A 438 -19.45 -39.00 3.99
C ASN A 438 -20.58 -38.13 3.41
N GLN A 439 -21.84 -38.59 3.50
CA GLN A 439 -22.97 -37.77 3.07
C GLN A 439 -23.14 -36.50 3.93
N ARG A 440 -22.91 -36.60 5.25
CA ARG A 440 -22.90 -35.42 6.12
C ARG A 440 -21.73 -34.48 5.80
N LEU A 441 -20.53 -35.05 5.60
CA LEU A 441 -19.36 -34.26 5.25
C LEU A 441 -19.51 -33.54 3.89
N ILE A 442 -20.10 -34.26 2.90
CA ILE A 442 -20.40 -33.66 1.59
C ILE A 442 -21.45 -32.55 1.73
N ALA A 443 -22.47 -32.73 2.58
CA ALA A 443 -23.44 -31.69 2.84
C ALA A 443 -22.83 -30.46 3.52
N GLU A 444 -21.93 -30.67 4.50
CA GLU A 444 -21.20 -29.57 5.15
C GLU A 444 -20.24 -28.88 4.19
N GLN A 445 -19.51 -29.66 3.37
CA GLN A 445 -18.62 -29.12 2.36
C GLN A 445 -19.38 -28.33 1.28
N LYS A 446 -20.54 -28.85 0.85
CA LYS A 446 -21.41 -28.14 -0.10
C LYS A 446 -21.87 -26.79 0.48
N HIS A 447 -22.33 -26.81 1.74
CA HIS A 447 -22.78 -25.59 2.42
C HIS A 447 -21.62 -24.60 2.62
N PHE A 448 -20.41 -25.10 2.94
CA PHE A 448 -19.21 -24.26 3.05
C PHE A 448 -18.81 -23.64 1.69
N ILE A 449 -18.85 -24.43 0.61
CA ILE A 449 -18.55 -23.96 -0.75
C ILE A 449 -19.59 -22.93 -1.19
N GLU A 450 -20.89 -23.17 -0.92
CA GLU A 450 -21.95 -22.22 -1.25
C GLU A 450 -21.80 -20.90 -0.49
N ASN A 451 -21.42 -20.96 0.78
CA ASN A 451 -21.16 -19.76 1.58
C ASN A 451 -19.89 -19.02 1.10
N SER A 452 -18.82 -19.76 0.80
CA SER A 452 -17.57 -19.18 0.28
C SER A 452 -17.76 -18.58 -1.11
N LEU A 453 -18.61 -19.19 -1.96
CA LEU A 453 -18.97 -18.63 -3.26
C LEU A 453 -19.71 -17.30 -3.08
N LYS A 454 -20.70 -17.29 -2.18
CA LYS A 454 -21.51 -16.11 -1.88
C LYS A 454 -20.66 -14.96 -1.29
N GLU A 455 -19.68 -15.32 -0.47
CA GLU A 455 -18.72 -14.34 0.07
C GLU A 455 -17.81 -13.77 -1.03
N LYS A 456 -17.29 -14.62 -1.93
CA LYS A 456 -16.51 -14.19 -3.09
C LYS A 456 -17.32 -13.30 -4.03
N GLU A 457 -18.57 -13.65 -4.30
CA GLU A 457 -19.48 -12.81 -5.11
C GLU A 457 -19.71 -11.45 -4.45
N SER A 458 -19.90 -11.43 -3.13
CA SER A 458 -20.04 -10.19 -2.36
C SER A 458 -18.78 -9.33 -2.42
N LEU A 459 -17.59 -9.94 -2.30
CA LEU A 459 -16.31 -9.25 -2.39
C LEU A 459 -16.05 -8.68 -3.79
N LEU A 460 -16.37 -9.46 -4.84
CA LEU A 460 -16.26 -8.98 -6.23
C LEU A 460 -17.17 -7.77 -6.45
N LYS A 461 -18.39 -7.85 -5.92
CA LYS A 461 -19.38 -6.77 -5.96
C LYS A 461 -18.84 -5.50 -5.30
N GLU A 462 -18.22 -5.62 -4.13
CA GLU A 462 -17.61 -4.52 -3.41
C GLU A 462 -16.40 -3.92 -4.17
N ILE A 463 -15.56 -4.77 -4.79
CA ILE A 463 -14.43 -4.31 -5.60
C ILE A 463 -14.92 -3.46 -6.77
N HIS A 464 -15.93 -3.93 -7.51
CA HIS A 464 -16.48 -3.17 -8.63
C HIS A 464 -17.12 -1.85 -8.18
N HIS A 465 -17.80 -1.84 -7.02
CA HIS A 465 -18.29 -0.60 -6.42
C HIS A 465 -17.17 0.40 -6.12
N ARG A 466 -16.08 -0.08 -5.54
CA ARG A 466 -14.92 0.77 -5.23
C ARG A 466 -14.23 1.27 -6.48
N VAL A 467 -14.07 0.42 -7.50
CA VAL A 467 -13.51 0.84 -8.79
C VAL A 467 -14.37 1.93 -9.43
N LYS A 468 -15.71 1.74 -9.46
CA LYS A 468 -16.64 2.79 -9.94
C LYS A 468 -16.45 4.10 -9.18
N ASN A 469 -16.43 4.05 -7.84
CA ASN A 469 -16.30 5.23 -6.99
C ASN A 469 -14.96 5.94 -7.21
N ASN A 470 -13.88 5.18 -7.36
CA ASN A 470 -12.55 5.71 -7.68
C ASN A 470 -12.53 6.39 -9.07
N LEU A 471 -13.15 5.74 -10.07
CA LEU A 471 -13.25 6.31 -11.40
C LEU A 471 -14.12 7.60 -11.43
N GLN A 472 -15.19 7.65 -10.64
CA GLN A 472 -16.01 8.86 -10.47
C GLN A 472 -15.22 9.98 -9.79
N MET A 473 -14.39 9.66 -8.79
CA MET A 473 -13.51 10.63 -8.12
C MET A 473 -12.48 11.19 -9.12
N VAL A 474 -11.81 10.33 -9.89
CA VAL A 474 -10.88 10.74 -10.94
C VAL A 474 -11.57 11.64 -11.99
N SER A 475 -12.77 11.26 -12.42
CA SER A 475 -13.57 12.07 -13.36
C SER A 475 -13.90 13.45 -12.79
N SER A 476 -14.22 13.52 -11.50
CA SER A 476 -14.51 14.79 -10.79
C SER A 476 -13.26 15.66 -10.67
N LEU A 477 -12.10 15.06 -10.36
CA LEU A 477 -10.80 15.74 -10.32
C LEU A 477 -10.43 16.32 -11.69
N LEU A 478 -10.59 15.53 -12.77
CA LEU A 478 -10.38 16.00 -14.13
C LEU A 478 -11.31 17.17 -14.47
N SER A 479 -12.58 17.13 -14.05
CA SER A 479 -13.54 18.23 -14.24
C SER A 479 -13.13 19.51 -13.51
N LEU A 480 -12.58 19.38 -12.29
CA LEU A 480 -12.06 20.53 -11.55
C LEU A 480 -10.81 21.13 -12.22
N GLN A 481 -9.91 20.28 -12.71
CA GLN A 481 -8.72 20.73 -13.45
C GLN A 481 -9.11 21.42 -14.76
N THR A 482 -10.09 20.90 -15.47
CA THR A 482 -10.61 21.53 -16.70
C THR A 482 -11.13 22.95 -16.44
N ARG A 483 -11.87 23.16 -15.33
CA ARG A 483 -12.39 24.50 -14.96
C ARG A 483 -11.29 25.49 -14.58
N ASN A 484 -10.19 24.99 -14.03
CA ASN A 484 -9.09 25.82 -13.54
C ASN A 484 -8.01 26.06 -14.60
N THR A 485 -8.09 25.41 -15.75
CA THR A 485 -7.10 25.48 -16.82
C THR A 485 -7.52 26.54 -17.86
N LYS A 486 -6.59 27.41 -18.24
CA LYS A 486 -6.82 28.47 -19.24
C LYS A 486 -6.37 28.07 -20.65
N SER A 487 -5.52 27.09 -20.79
CA SER A 487 -5.04 26.60 -22.10
C SER A 487 -6.10 25.76 -22.79
N LYS A 488 -6.56 26.19 -23.97
CA LYS A 488 -7.53 25.44 -24.77
C LYS A 488 -7.07 24.00 -25.08
N ALA A 489 -5.78 23.81 -25.41
CA ALA A 489 -5.23 22.48 -25.68
C ALA A 489 -5.26 21.57 -24.44
N ALA A 490 -4.92 22.11 -23.26
CA ALA A 490 -4.98 21.35 -22.03
C ALA A 490 -6.43 21.04 -21.59
N ILE A 491 -7.37 21.96 -21.83
CA ILE A 491 -8.81 21.74 -21.59
C ILE A 491 -9.30 20.55 -22.45
N VAL A 492 -8.96 20.53 -23.72
CA VAL A 492 -9.34 19.44 -24.63
C VAL A 492 -8.77 18.10 -24.15
N ALA A 493 -7.50 18.06 -23.79
CA ALA A 493 -6.86 16.84 -23.29
C ALA A 493 -7.48 16.33 -21.97
N LEU A 494 -7.84 17.23 -21.07
CA LEU A 494 -8.50 16.89 -19.80
C LEU A 494 -9.94 16.38 -20.03
N GLU A 495 -10.70 16.98 -20.94
CA GLU A 495 -12.05 16.51 -21.30
C GLU A 495 -12.00 15.14 -21.99
N GLU A 496 -11.00 14.88 -22.84
CA GLU A 496 -10.76 13.54 -23.41
C GLU A 496 -10.44 12.50 -22.32
N GLY A 497 -9.52 12.83 -21.42
CA GLY A 497 -9.21 11.95 -20.29
C GLY A 497 -10.43 11.65 -19.42
N LYS A 498 -11.22 12.65 -19.14
CA LYS A 498 -12.48 12.52 -18.40
C LYS A 498 -13.50 11.63 -19.13
N SER A 499 -13.63 11.77 -20.45
CA SER A 499 -14.52 10.93 -21.26
C SER A 499 -14.12 9.45 -21.18
N ARG A 500 -12.83 9.15 -21.28
CA ARG A 500 -12.27 7.79 -21.12
C ARG A 500 -12.56 7.19 -19.75
N VAL A 501 -12.32 7.98 -18.69
CA VAL A 501 -12.62 7.54 -17.31
C VAL A 501 -14.12 7.29 -17.13
N LYS A 502 -14.96 8.11 -17.72
CA LYS A 502 -16.42 7.95 -17.67
C LYS A 502 -16.88 6.70 -18.42
N ALA A 503 -16.28 6.39 -19.58
CA ALA A 503 -16.54 5.15 -20.33
C ALA A 503 -16.21 3.92 -19.48
N MET A 504 -15.05 3.90 -18.79
CA MET A 504 -14.70 2.83 -17.86
C MET A 504 -15.69 2.71 -16.70
N ALA A 505 -16.12 3.84 -16.13
CA ALA A 505 -17.06 3.84 -15.02
C ALA A 505 -18.45 3.28 -15.42
N LEU A 506 -18.89 3.52 -16.66
CA LEU A 506 -20.13 2.99 -17.20
C LEU A 506 -20.13 1.46 -17.31
N ILE A 507 -19.01 0.86 -17.69
CA ILE A 507 -18.88 -0.62 -17.73
C ILE A 507 -19.05 -1.19 -16.32
N HIS A 508 -18.30 -0.66 -15.35
CA HIS A 508 -18.43 -1.11 -13.96
C HIS A 508 -19.83 -0.88 -13.38
N GLN A 509 -20.56 0.10 -13.90
CA GLN A 509 -21.95 0.34 -13.49
C GLN A 509 -22.91 -0.66 -14.12
N LYS A 510 -22.72 -1.03 -15.40
CA LYS A 510 -23.58 -1.98 -16.10
C LYS A 510 -23.44 -3.41 -15.60
N LEU A 511 -22.22 -3.83 -15.24
CA LEU A 511 -21.98 -5.11 -14.56
C LEU A 511 -22.84 -5.31 -13.32
N TYR A 512 -23.16 -4.23 -12.65
CA TYR A 512 -23.91 -4.28 -11.40
C TYR A 512 -25.41 -4.42 -11.57
N GLN A 513 -25.93 -4.19 -12.77
CA GLN A 513 -27.38 -4.25 -13.07
C GLN A 513 -27.81 -5.64 -13.54
N ASN A 514 -26.86 -6.53 -13.87
CA ASN A 514 -27.13 -7.90 -14.28
C ASN A 514 -26.84 -8.89 -13.14
N ASP A 515 -27.66 -9.90 -12.99
CA ASP A 515 -27.47 -10.98 -12.01
C ASP A 515 -26.25 -11.85 -12.35
N ASP A 516 -25.79 -11.85 -13.60
CA ASP A 516 -24.54 -12.47 -14.03
C ASP A 516 -23.43 -11.40 -14.11
N LEU A 517 -22.51 -11.42 -13.14
CA LEU A 517 -21.39 -10.50 -13.01
C LEU A 517 -20.28 -10.74 -14.05
N SER A 518 -20.42 -11.71 -14.92
CA SER A 518 -19.37 -12.13 -15.86
C SER A 518 -19.49 -11.52 -17.26
N VAL A 519 -20.66 -11.09 -17.65
CA VAL A 519 -20.93 -10.61 -19.02
C VAL A 519 -21.70 -9.31 -19.05
N ILE A 520 -21.44 -8.52 -20.08
CA ILE A 520 -22.06 -7.21 -20.32
C ILE A 520 -22.88 -7.31 -21.60
N GLU A 521 -24.15 -6.97 -21.52
CA GLU A 521 -25.01 -6.76 -22.69
C GLU A 521 -24.56 -5.49 -23.43
N MET A 522 -24.12 -5.64 -24.67
CA MET A 522 -23.41 -4.60 -25.40
C MET A 522 -24.33 -3.55 -26.00
N GLN A 523 -25.57 -3.85 -26.39
CA GLN A 523 -26.48 -2.89 -26.97
C GLN A 523 -26.76 -1.74 -25.99
N GLY A 524 -27.26 -2.04 -24.82
CA GLY A 524 -27.57 -1.04 -23.79
C GLY A 524 -26.34 -0.35 -23.20
N TYR A 525 -25.18 -1.03 -23.22
CA TYR A 525 -23.93 -0.41 -22.84
C TYR A 525 -23.49 0.64 -23.89
N ILE A 526 -23.46 0.27 -25.17
CA ILE A 526 -23.06 1.15 -26.29
C ILE A 526 -23.99 2.38 -26.35
N GLU A 527 -25.30 2.19 -26.24
CA GLU A 527 -26.26 3.29 -26.21
C GLU A 527 -26.02 4.26 -25.06
N SER A 528 -25.74 3.72 -23.86
CA SER A 528 -25.42 4.52 -22.66
C SER A 528 -24.12 5.32 -22.84
N LEU A 529 -23.10 4.71 -23.44
CA LEU A 529 -21.84 5.36 -23.75
C LEU A 529 -22.01 6.49 -24.76
N ILE A 530 -22.73 6.22 -25.85
CA ILE A 530 -23.02 7.20 -26.91
C ILE A 530 -23.77 8.40 -26.32
N ASN A 531 -24.82 8.18 -25.54
CA ASN A 531 -25.57 9.23 -24.89
C ASN A 531 -24.68 10.09 -23.99
N SER A 532 -23.72 9.44 -23.30
CA SER A 532 -22.73 10.14 -22.49
C SER A 532 -21.81 11.03 -23.33
N VAL A 533 -21.31 10.54 -24.47
CA VAL A 533 -20.44 11.29 -25.37
C VAL A 533 -21.23 12.43 -26.04
N GLN A 534 -22.42 12.14 -26.57
CA GLN A 534 -23.30 13.17 -27.18
C GLN A 534 -23.60 14.32 -26.23
N SER A 535 -23.81 14.02 -24.93
CA SER A 535 -24.10 15.06 -23.93
C SER A 535 -22.99 16.11 -23.79
N VAL A 536 -21.76 15.74 -24.12
CA VAL A 536 -20.60 16.66 -24.10
C VAL A 536 -20.57 17.55 -25.32
N TYR A 537 -21.02 17.04 -26.48
CA TYR A 537 -20.92 17.74 -27.77
C TYR A 537 -22.22 18.40 -28.23
N LYS A 538 -23.38 18.14 -27.63
CA LYS A 538 -24.70 18.75 -27.95
C LYS A 538 -24.73 20.27 -27.92
N LYS A 539 -23.76 20.94 -27.33
CA LYS A 539 -23.63 22.40 -27.33
C LYS A 539 -23.18 23.00 -28.68
N GLY A 540 -22.78 22.15 -29.65
CA GLY A 540 -22.30 22.57 -30.98
C GLY A 540 -23.32 22.59 -32.12
N GLY A 541 -24.60 22.21 -31.88
CA GLY A 541 -25.67 22.32 -32.90
C GLY A 541 -25.71 21.17 -33.93
N HIS A 542 -24.86 20.14 -33.82
CA HIS A 542 -24.85 19.00 -34.73
C HIS A 542 -25.98 18.01 -34.43
N ASN A 543 -26.84 17.74 -35.38
CA ASN A 543 -27.89 16.73 -35.29
C ASN A 543 -27.42 15.45 -36.01
N ILE A 544 -26.58 14.63 -35.31
CA ILE A 544 -26.02 13.38 -35.83
C ILE A 544 -26.93 12.24 -35.45
N SER A 545 -27.40 11.46 -36.45
CA SER A 545 -28.16 10.23 -36.25
C SER A 545 -27.21 9.08 -35.99
N ILE A 546 -27.37 8.36 -34.89
CA ILE A 546 -26.56 7.23 -34.53
C ILE A 546 -27.39 5.98 -34.50
N THR A 547 -26.99 4.98 -35.28
CA THR A 547 -27.60 3.65 -35.32
C THR A 547 -26.67 2.65 -34.65
N VAL A 548 -27.17 1.92 -33.68
CA VAL A 548 -26.44 0.87 -32.98
C VAL A 548 -27.11 -0.47 -33.27
N ASP A 549 -26.35 -1.41 -33.75
CA ASP A 549 -26.75 -2.80 -34.00
C ASP A 549 -25.81 -3.75 -33.26
N ALA A 550 -26.11 -3.99 -31.98
CA ALA A 550 -25.35 -4.87 -31.10
C ALA A 550 -26.28 -5.81 -30.29
N GLU A 551 -27.56 -5.93 -30.69
CA GLU A 551 -28.60 -6.69 -29.98
C GLU A 551 -28.19 -8.16 -29.85
N GLY A 552 -28.35 -8.71 -28.63
CA GLY A 552 -27.98 -10.10 -28.31
C GLY A 552 -26.46 -10.37 -28.24
N THR A 553 -25.61 -9.32 -28.28
CA THR A 553 -24.17 -9.49 -28.12
C THR A 553 -23.77 -9.25 -26.68
N GLU A 554 -23.14 -10.26 -26.07
CA GLU A 554 -22.61 -10.21 -24.72
C GLU A 554 -21.08 -10.39 -24.75
N LEU A 555 -20.36 -9.56 -23.98
CA LEU A 555 -18.91 -9.63 -23.82
C LEU A 555 -18.55 -9.68 -22.35
N ASP A 556 -17.47 -10.42 -22.05
CA ASP A 556 -16.83 -10.34 -20.74
C ASP A 556 -16.22 -8.94 -20.49
N ILE A 557 -15.96 -8.63 -19.23
CA ILE A 557 -15.46 -7.32 -18.83
C ILE A 557 -14.12 -6.98 -19.48
N ASP A 558 -13.24 -7.98 -19.66
CA ASP A 558 -11.88 -7.79 -20.18
C ASP A 558 -11.92 -7.37 -21.66
N ARG A 559 -12.97 -7.76 -22.38
CA ARG A 559 -13.24 -7.32 -23.75
C ARG A 559 -14.08 -6.06 -23.81
N ALA A 560 -15.10 -5.95 -22.98
CA ALA A 560 -16.01 -4.81 -22.99
C ALA A 560 -15.30 -3.48 -22.68
N ILE A 561 -14.30 -3.47 -21.78
CA ILE A 561 -13.52 -2.27 -21.46
C ILE A 561 -12.76 -1.73 -22.68
N PRO A 562 -11.93 -2.53 -23.39
CA PRO A 562 -11.33 -2.07 -24.63
C PRO A 562 -12.34 -1.57 -25.69
N PHE A 563 -13.44 -2.30 -25.87
CA PHE A 563 -14.51 -1.87 -26.79
C PHE A 563 -15.11 -0.51 -26.42
N GLY A 564 -15.40 -0.29 -25.15
CA GLY A 564 -15.94 0.99 -24.69
C GLY A 564 -14.98 2.15 -24.93
N LEU A 565 -13.69 1.93 -24.73
CA LEU A 565 -12.67 2.93 -24.99
C LEU A 565 -12.48 3.18 -26.47
N ILE A 566 -12.48 2.14 -27.31
CA ILE A 566 -12.44 2.26 -28.78
C ILE A 566 -13.63 3.10 -29.26
N LEU A 567 -14.83 2.75 -28.84
CA LEU A 567 -16.05 3.47 -29.21
C LEU A 567 -16.04 4.94 -28.74
N ASN A 568 -15.60 5.16 -27.50
CA ASN A 568 -15.47 6.52 -26.97
C ASN A 568 -14.54 7.37 -27.84
N GLU A 569 -13.42 6.82 -28.29
CA GLU A 569 -12.48 7.52 -29.16
C GLU A 569 -13.06 7.74 -30.57
N LEU A 570 -13.66 6.71 -31.17
CA LEU A 570 -14.23 6.83 -32.52
C LEU A 570 -15.37 7.84 -32.54
N VAL A 571 -16.33 7.71 -31.63
CA VAL A 571 -17.48 8.64 -31.53
C VAL A 571 -17.01 10.07 -31.23
N SER A 572 -16.07 10.24 -30.29
CA SER A 572 -15.50 11.54 -29.98
C SER A 572 -14.78 12.19 -31.17
N ASN A 573 -14.03 11.38 -31.96
CA ASN A 573 -13.35 11.85 -33.15
C ASN A 573 -14.35 12.28 -34.25
N THR A 574 -15.40 11.51 -34.45
CA THR A 574 -16.45 11.86 -35.40
C THR A 574 -17.15 13.18 -35.04
N PHE A 575 -17.48 13.37 -33.75
CA PHE A 575 -18.05 14.64 -33.28
C PHE A 575 -17.11 15.84 -33.42
N LYS A 576 -15.79 15.62 -33.37
CA LYS A 576 -14.80 16.71 -33.46
C LYS A 576 -14.39 17.03 -34.90
N TYR A 577 -14.33 16.04 -35.78
CA TYR A 577 -13.60 16.16 -37.01
C TYR A 577 -14.39 15.75 -38.25
N ALA A 578 -15.40 14.88 -38.11
CA ALA A 578 -16.10 14.36 -39.28
C ALA A 578 -17.10 15.35 -39.90
N PHE A 579 -17.65 16.26 -39.09
CA PHE A 579 -18.67 17.23 -39.54
C PHE A 579 -18.26 18.66 -39.17
N PRO A 580 -17.36 19.27 -39.97
CA PRO A 580 -16.81 20.61 -39.66
C PRO A 580 -17.82 21.75 -39.84
N GLU A 581 -18.87 21.59 -40.67
CA GLU A 581 -20.00 22.48 -40.82
C GLU A 581 -21.26 21.82 -40.27
N SER A 582 -22.27 22.61 -39.85
CA SER A 582 -23.52 22.07 -39.31
C SER A 582 -24.30 21.30 -40.38
N ASP A 583 -23.88 20.09 -40.66
CA ASP A 583 -24.50 19.19 -41.61
C ASP A 583 -25.72 18.54 -40.95
N GLU A 584 -26.91 18.77 -41.46
CA GLU A 584 -28.15 18.20 -40.92
C GLU A 584 -28.28 16.68 -41.14
N ASN A 585 -27.33 16.06 -41.87
CA ASN A 585 -27.39 14.66 -42.34
C ASN A 585 -26.27 13.76 -41.79
N GLY A 586 -25.61 14.17 -40.71
CA GLY A 586 -24.57 13.32 -40.09
C GLY A 586 -25.13 11.98 -39.61
N LYS A 587 -24.47 10.90 -40.02
CA LYS A 587 -24.83 9.52 -39.60
C LYS A 587 -23.64 8.78 -39.07
N ILE A 588 -23.85 8.06 -37.99
CA ILE A 588 -22.89 7.09 -37.43
C ILE A 588 -23.58 5.73 -37.39
N TYR A 589 -22.89 4.72 -37.86
CA TYR A 589 -23.32 3.34 -37.80
C TYR A 589 -22.34 2.51 -36.97
N ILE A 590 -22.85 1.78 -36.00
CA ILE A 590 -22.09 0.91 -35.10
C ILE A 590 -22.70 -0.48 -35.13
N HIS A 591 -21.91 -1.45 -35.57
CA HIS A 591 -22.30 -2.83 -35.63
C HIS A 591 -21.35 -3.70 -34.82
N LEU A 592 -21.91 -4.53 -33.93
CA LEU A 592 -21.15 -5.50 -33.12
C LEU A 592 -21.91 -6.81 -33.04
N ARG A 593 -21.31 -7.88 -33.50
CA ARG A 593 -21.86 -9.22 -33.43
C ARG A 593 -20.81 -10.23 -32.95
N LYS A 594 -21.23 -11.21 -32.21
CA LYS A 594 -20.39 -12.30 -31.74
C LYS A 594 -21.14 -13.64 -31.96
N ASN A 595 -20.53 -14.53 -32.71
CA ASN A 595 -21.03 -15.88 -32.91
C ASN A 595 -19.99 -16.88 -32.38
N GLY A 596 -20.26 -17.48 -31.22
CA GLY A 596 -19.31 -18.33 -30.51
C GLY A 596 -18.02 -17.59 -30.12
N GLU A 597 -16.87 -18.09 -30.60
CA GLU A 597 -15.57 -17.45 -30.30
C GLU A 597 -15.19 -16.31 -31.25
N GLN A 598 -15.91 -16.13 -32.37
CA GLN A 598 -15.59 -15.09 -33.35
C GLN A 598 -16.56 -13.93 -33.24
N GLY A 599 -16.01 -12.73 -33.23
CA GLY A 599 -16.77 -11.50 -33.23
C GLY A 599 -16.36 -10.58 -34.37
N TYR A 600 -17.27 -9.70 -34.76
CA TYR A 600 -17.07 -8.67 -35.74
C TYR A 600 -17.53 -7.35 -35.21
N PHE A 601 -16.71 -6.33 -35.35
CA PHE A 601 -17.00 -4.95 -35.00
C PHE A 601 -16.81 -4.05 -36.21
N GLU A 602 -17.75 -3.13 -36.40
CA GLU A 602 -17.70 -2.12 -37.43
C GLU A 602 -18.22 -0.79 -36.88
N TYR A 603 -17.52 0.26 -37.24
CA TYR A 603 -17.91 1.65 -37.01
C TYR A 603 -17.77 2.43 -38.30
N ALA A 604 -18.78 3.13 -38.71
CA ALA A 604 -18.74 3.95 -39.91
C ALA A 604 -19.42 5.31 -39.65
N ASP A 605 -18.87 6.37 -40.21
CA ASP A 605 -19.51 7.66 -40.31
C ASP A 605 -19.53 8.15 -41.77
N ASN A 606 -20.47 9.05 -42.07
CA ASN A 606 -20.60 9.69 -43.37
C ASN A 606 -20.00 11.10 -43.41
N GLY A 607 -18.96 11.36 -42.63
CA GLY A 607 -18.29 12.66 -42.55
C GLY A 607 -17.28 12.89 -43.66
N VAL A 608 -16.44 13.92 -43.46
CA VAL A 608 -15.41 14.34 -44.46
C VAL A 608 -14.27 13.33 -44.63
N GLY A 609 -14.27 12.22 -43.89
CA GLY A 609 -13.23 11.20 -43.96
C GLY A 609 -11.91 11.62 -43.33
N LEU A 610 -10.88 10.79 -43.56
CA LEU A 610 -9.54 11.06 -43.07
C LEU A 610 -8.72 11.84 -44.10
N PRO A 611 -7.83 12.78 -43.69
CA PRO A 611 -6.95 13.52 -44.57
C PRO A 611 -6.10 12.61 -45.46
N GLU A 612 -5.79 13.06 -46.73
CA GLU A 612 -5.03 12.24 -47.69
C GLU A 612 -3.57 11.99 -47.29
N ASP A 613 -2.95 12.85 -46.47
CA ASP A 613 -1.51 12.81 -46.10
C ASP A 613 -1.19 12.06 -44.82
N THR A 614 -2.01 11.16 -44.38
CA THR A 614 -1.68 10.35 -43.19
C THR A 614 -0.77 9.19 -43.58
N ASP A 615 0.54 9.43 -43.68
CA ASP A 615 1.57 8.42 -43.70
C ASP A 615 1.44 7.54 -42.43
N GLU A 616 1.19 6.24 -42.64
CA GLU A 616 0.76 5.27 -41.58
C GLU A 616 1.74 5.13 -40.40
N ARG A 617 2.92 5.72 -40.48
CA ARG A 617 4.00 5.54 -39.49
C ARG A 617 4.35 6.78 -38.64
N THR A 618 4.00 7.98 -39.06
CA THR A 618 4.54 9.18 -38.42
C THR A 618 3.53 10.17 -37.83
N ASN A 619 2.25 10.12 -38.19
CA ASN A 619 1.24 11.12 -37.79
C ASN A 619 -0.08 10.57 -37.23
N SER A 620 -0.11 9.37 -36.66
CA SER A 620 -1.32 8.92 -35.98
C SER A 620 -1.59 9.75 -34.74
N SER A 621 -2.76 10.40 -34.68
CA SER A 621 -3.21 11.10 -33.46
C SER A 621 -3.14 10.19 -32.24
N MET A 622 -3.03 10.77 -31.05
CA MET A 622 -3.01 10.00 -29.78
C MET A 622 -4.20 9.04 -29.68
N GLY A 623 -5.39 9.46 -30.19
CA GLY A 623 -6.60 8.65 -30.20
C GLY A 623 -6.47 7.41 -31.10
N LEU A 624 -5.97 7.53 -32.34
CA LEU A 624 -5.78 6.39 -33.24
C LEU A 624 -4.72 5.40 -32.73
N ARG A 625 -3.67 5.90 -32.08
CA ARG A 625 -2.69 5.02 -31.41
C ARG A 625 -3.31 4.24 -30.26
N LEU A 626 -4.20 4.89 -29.50
CA LEU A 626 -4.94 4.23 -28.42
C LEU A 626 -5.86 3.14 -28.98
N ILE A 627 -6.64 3.46 -30.03
CA ILE A 627 -7.53 2.49 -30.70
C ILE A 627 -6.73 1.29 -31.17
N ASN A 628 -5.62 1.49 -31.90
CA ASN A 628 -4.78 0.40 -32.36
C ASN A 628 -4.26 -0.47 -31.22
N ARG A 629 -3.83 0.13 -30.10
CA ARG A 629 -3.37 -0.59 -28.92
C ARG A 629 -4.48 -1.43 -28.28
N LEU A 630 -5.69 -0.88 -28.19
CA LEU A 630 -6.85 -1.57 -27.62
C LEU A 630 -7.32 -2.72 -28.54
N VAL A 631 -7.31 -2.50 -29.86
CA VAL A 631 -7.61 -3.57 -30.83
C VAL A 631 -6.58 -4.70 -30.76
N ASN A 632 -5.29 -4.36 -30.60
CA ASN A 632 -4.25 -5.38 -30.36
C ASN A 632 -4.45 -6.12 -29.04
N GLN A 633 -4.96 -5.46 -28.00
CA GLN A 633 -5.34 -6.11 -26.72
C GLN A 633 -6.46 -7.14 -26.93
N LEU A 634 -7.40 -6.86 -27.85
CA LEU A 634 -8.44 -7.80 -28.30
C LEU A 634 -7.91 -8.88 -29.27
N GLN A 635 -6.59 -9.00 -29.40
CA GLN A 635 -5.91 -9.94 -30.31
C GLN A 635 -6.34 -9.78 -31.76
N SER A 636 -6.56 -8.57 -32.21
CA SER A 636 -7.07 -8.21 -33.51
C SER A 636 -6.24 -7.15 -34.22
N LYS A 637 -6.52 -6.91 -35.48
CA LYS A 637 -5.91 -5.87 -36.30
C LYS A 637 -7.00 -4.91 -36.79
N LEU A 638 -6.81 -3.62 -36.55
CA LEU A 638 -7.71 -2.59 -37.02
C LEU A 638 -7.57 -2.42 -38.54
N ASN A 639 -8.69 -2.46 -39.23
CA ASN A 639 -8.79 -2.08 -40.64
C ASN A 639 -9.50 -0.75 -40.76
N VAL A 640 -8.97 0.13 -41.58
CA VAL A 640 -9.52 1.45 -41.85
C VAL A 640 -9.72 1.61 -43.32
N GLU A 641 -10.94 1.88 -43.74
CA GLU A 641 -11.32 2.05 -45.14
C GLU A 641 -11.86 3.47 -45.32
N LYS A 642 -11.30 4.18 -46.29
CA LYS A 642 -11.82 5.47 -46.72
C LYS A 642 -12.91 5.21 -47.74
N THR A 643 -14.12 5.64 -47.48
CA THR A 643 -15.23 5.56 -48.44
C THR A 643 -15.42 6.92 -49.12
N ASN A 644 -16.16 6.95 -50.19
CA ASN A 644 -16.48 8.25 -50.89
C ASN A 644 -17.34 9.18 -50.04
N GLU A 645 -17.92 8.69 -48.93
CA GLU A 645 -18.83 9.39 -48.03
C GLU A 645 -18.46 9.04 -46.56
N GLY A 646 -17.21 9.30 -46.13
CA GLY A 646 -16.82 9.13 -44.73
C GLY A 646 -15.70 8.11 -44.45
N VAL A 647 -15.67 7.54 -43.26
CA VAL A 647 -14.66 6.55 -42.84
C VAL A 647 -15.31 5.33 -42.20
N ARG A 648 -14.71 4.19 -42.46
CA ARG A 648 -15.12 2.92 -41.87
C ARG A 648 -13.94 2.29 -41.13
N PHE A 649 -14.17 1.92 -39.87
CA PHE A 649 -13.25 1.18 -38.97
C PHE A 649 -13.86 -0.19 -38.69
N TRP A 650 -13.11 -1.25 -38.90
CA TRP A 650 -13.62 -2.57 -38.58
C TRP A 650 -12.51 -3.55 -38.19
N PHE A 651 -12.86 -4.55 -37.42
CA PHE A 651 -11.97 -5.66 -37.06
C PHE A 651 -12.75 -6.89 -36.60
N ASN A 652 -12.11 -8.06 -36.74
CA ASN A 652 -12.61 -9.30 -36.18
C ASN A 652 -11.90 -9.56 -34.87
N PHE A 653 -12.58 -10.09 -33.86
CA PHE A 653 -12.01 -10.42 -32.56
C PHE A 653 -12.45 -11.81 -32.12
N LYS A 654 -11.68 -12.41 -31.19
CA LYS A 654 -11.96 -13.74 -30.67
C LYS A 654 -12.52 -13.67 -29.24
#